data_c151f3422c00d31254374aabb5f163c7
#
_entry.id   c151f3422c00d31254374aabb5f163c7
#
_cell.length_a   1.000
_cell.length_b   1.000
_cell.length_c   1.000
_cell.angle_alpha   90.00
_cell.angle_beta   90.00
_cell.angle_gamma   90.00
#
_symmetry.space_group_name_H-M   'P 1'
#
loop_
_entity.id
_entity.type
_entity.pdbx_description
1 polymer ?
#
loop_
_entity_poly.entity_id
_entity_poly.type
_entity_poly.pdbx_seq_one_letter_code
_entity_poly.pdbx_strand_id
1 'polypeptide(L)'
;MAAPAGRRKMLPESDEGTKDPEKEEKQNGIPKEEKAKGKKRAASPEGLLKPVKLGKGELYKVPTNEELSHLKETENLFHSNLLRLQIEELLKEVTLKEKRKQRIEAFLHEISTLLNNVPEVPARDITDQSWLPTGVKVPILQLPFKVKGKFHFLPPVEVNVVGSYLLGTCIKPDVNVDVAVIMPKEVFQEKDNLNQRYHRKRALYLAHLAQHLAGTNRFGSVAFAYQNGNHLKPIVLLQPQGKDAKTVRVRLHACSAPGVFRPLRLHPSKNNIRTAWFTEKDSPGTGKLRRRSAGVPQPWPLSNTWTPTPRILPGEFWEMKSTLLFFLIKIMSPVCFWLWTEGMRLCXLFTSFTLSQGLGCFNGFMASMLVGYLLATHKISKMMSAYQVLRNALHFLATTDLTTSGISLSKDREPSLPSLTDFHQAFQVVFVDSSGLVNLCADMTANTYKQVQFEARQSMEILDDKRVDGFQLLFMTQKPLVRTFDHVFHLRHVSKLQTACKKMQLLNALMDRGGNYVAAVLPFFLSLLERGLARRVALLAHQLPQTQPWSIHLDPPKHKDISSLSFGLLLNLDFANSVLERGPEADQDEAMEFRQFWGERSELRRFQDGVICEAVLWDAANLCQKRLIPEQIIRHILKLHLDIPETSISYVGALLEPLIKLGHEPAGTGEEEMVRLIRSYDDLSRKLWHLEGMPLTVTAVQGAHPALRYTETFPPVPVKPDYTFHGKIKDRASFLPMAEKPCPAFVAPIKVICQMEGSGQWPRNKEAIQCIKAAFQMQLAEVLNQQHHLLCRPTATYTDIHKDGYVFRLQVAYHRESQILKELVTPEGMLKYQDTPESQQLELETFHLPFLTSSLHGLHQQYPAFSGSCRLAKRWINAQLLSDSLTEEAVDLLAVFLFLSPAPFTAPSSPQVGFLRFLHLLATFDWKNSPLLVNLNGDLKGEQRRG
;
A
#
# COMPACT_ATOMS: atom_id res chain seq x y z
N MET A 1 -34.35 -3.45 40.12
CA MET A 1 -35.73 -2.91 40.16
C MET A 1 -36.34 -3.02 38.79
N ALA A 2 -37.08 -3.93 38.67
CA ALA A 2 -38.47 -4.14 38.22
C ALA A 2 -38.69 -3.97 36.70
N ALA A 3 -38.94 -5.07 36.08
CA ALA A 3 -39.68 -5.20 34.83
C ALA A 3 -41.18 -4.96 35.11
N PRO A 4 -42.08 -4.79 34.13
CA PRO A 4 -42.79 -5.95 33.56
C PRO A 4 -43.09 -5.82 32.05
N ALA A 5 -43.12 -6.86 31.26
CA ALA A 5 -44.02 -7.98 31.06
C ALA A 5 -45.24 -7.73 30.15
N GLY A 6 -45.37 -8.52 29.10
CA GLY A 6 -46.55 -9.04 28.47
C GLY A 6 -46.88 -8.43 27.09
N ARG A 7 -47.34 -9.14 26.12
CA ARG A 7 -48.07 -10.38 25.88
C ARG A 7 -47.94 -10.88 24.44
N ARG A 8 -47.89 -12.21 24.36
CA ARG A 8 -48.05 -13.02 23.13
C ARG A 8 -49.48 -12.94 22.59
N LYS A 9 -49.64 -13.16 21.29
CA LYS A 9 -50.81 -13.91 20.77
C LYS A 9 -50.44 -14.74 19.55
N MET A 10 -50.97 -15.96 19.58
CA MET A 10 -50.71 -17.09 18.72
C MET A 10 -51.50 -17.12 17.42
N LEU A 11 -51.00 -17.94 16.51
CA LEU A 11 -51.51 -18.50 15.28
C LEU A 11 -52.96 -19.03 15.31
N PRO A 12 -53.57 -19.39 14.14
CA PRO A 12 -53.55 -20.80 13.80
C PRO A 12 -53.33 -21.16 12.32
N GLU A 13 -52.91 -22.42 12.17
CA GLU A 13 -52.66 -23.21 10.96
C GLU A 13 -53.94 -23.70 10.30
N SER A 14 -53.82 -24.11 9.02
CA SER A 14 -54.33 -25.34 8.40
C SER A 14 -54.23 -25.17 6.89
N ASP A 15 -53.86 -26.03 6.12
CA ASP A 15 -53.66 -27.41 5.82
C ASP A 15 -53.99 -27.69 4.34
N GLU A 16 -53.08 -28.40 3.71
CA GLU A 16 -53.21 -29.37 2.61
C GLU A 16 -53.84 -29.05 1.22
N GLY A 17 -53.11 -29.51 0.19
CA GLY A 17 -53.70 -29.98 -1.05
C GLY A 17 -52.80 -30.02 -2.28
N THR A 18 -52.15 -31.15 -2.44
CA THR A 18 -51.46 -31.64 -3.65
C THR A 18 -52.23 -31.58 -4.97
N LYS A 19 -51.55 -31.32 -6.07
CA LYS A 19 -51.40 -32.21 -7.25
C LYS A 19 -50.95 -31.46 -8.53
N ASP A 20 -49.85 -31.91 -9.16
CA ASP A 20 -49.56 -31.84 -10.59
C ASP A 20 -50.51 -32.79 -11.35
N PRO A 21 -50.67 -32.79 -12.71
CA PRO A 21 -49.59 -32.67 -13.71
C PRO A 21 -50.01 -32.15 -15.14
N GLU A 22 -48.94 -31.86 -15.91
CA GLU A 22 -48.69 -32.13 -17.35
C GLU A 22 -49.54 -31.56 -18.51
N LYS A 23 -48.75 -30.98 -19.47
CA LYS A 23 -48.84 -31.00 -20.96
C LYS A 23 -50.03 -30.30 -21.63
N GLU A 24 -49.84 -29.51 -22.68
CA GLU A 24 -49.32 -29.77 -24.02
C GLU A 24 -49.24 -28.50 -24.88
N GLU A 25 -48.51 -28.63 -25.98
CA GLU A 25 -48.23 -27.68 -27.07
C GLU A 25 -49.47 -27.19 -27.86
N LYS A 26 -49.37 -26.01 -28.47
CA LYS A 26 -49.40 -25.82 -29.95
C LYS A 26 -49.59 -24.35 -30.40
N GLN A 27 -48.67 -23.90 -31.19
CA GLN A 27 -48.66 -23.23 -32.50
C GLN A 27 -49.68 -22.13 -32.89
N ASN A 28 -49.05 -21.09 -33.43
CA ASN A 28 -49.43 -20.28 -34.60
C ASN A 28 -50.43 -19.13 -34.49
N GLY A 29 -49.96 -18.01 -35.02
CA GLY A 29 -50.86 -17.01 -35.58
C GLY A 29 -50.38 -15.56 -35.53
N ILE A 30 -49.81 -15.07 -36.64
CA ILE A 30 -49.63 -13.68 -36.94
C ILE A 30 -50.99 -13.10 -37.40
N PRO A 31 -51.38 -11.90 -36.99
CA PRO A 31 -51.64 -10.87 -38.03
C PRO A 31 -51.34 -9.39 -37.65
N LYS A 32 -50.84 -8.78 -38.65
CA LYS A 32 -50.93 -7.46 -39.29
C LYS A 32 -51.40 -6.23 -38.49
N GLU A 33 -50.66 -5.17 -38.86
CA GLU A 33 -50.71 -3.74 -38.58
C GLU A 33 -52.12 -3.10 -38.47
N GLU A 34 -52.15 -2.09 -37.58
CA GLU A 34 -52.96 -0.93 -37.82
C GLU A 34 -52.27 0.35 -37.27
N LYS A 35 -52.33 1.39 -38.12
CA LYS A 35 -51.74 2.72 -37.90
C LYS A 35 -52.61 3.56 -36.96
N ALA A 36 -52.01 4.21 -35.98
CA ALA A 36 -52.65 5.30 -35.26
C ALA A 36 -51.80 6.59 -35.34
N LYS A 37 -52.44 7.65 -35.77
CA LYS A 37 -51.89 8.98 -35.96
C LYS A 37 -51.53 9.64 -34.64
N GLY A 38 -50.32 10.16 -34.55
CA GLY A 38 -49.83 10.90 -33.38
C GLY A 38 -50.17 12.39 -33.42
N LYS A 39 -50.65 12.89 -32.29
CA LYS A 39 -50.83 14.32 -32.04
C LYS A 39 -49.49 15.02 -31.72
N LYS A 40 -49.19 16.12 -32.39
CA LYS A 40 -48.04 17.00 -32.11
C LYS A 40 -48.24 17.72 -30.77
N ARG A 41 -47.27 17.65 -29.90
CA ARG A 41 -47.17 18.54 -28.72
C ARG A 41 -46.04 19.56 -28.93
N ALA A 42 -46.30 20.75 -28.48
CA ALA A 42 -45.49 21.94 -28.67
C ALA A 42 -44.14 21.90 -27.95
N ALA A 43 -43.15 22.59 -28.49
CA ALA A 43 -41.79 22.69 -28.00
C ALA A 43 -41.67 23.50 -26.72
N SER A 44 -40.89 23.01 -25.78
CA SER A 44 -40.43 23.77 -24.61
C SER A 44 -38.96 24.19 -24.77
N PRO A 45 -38.54 25.22 -24.08
CA PRO A 45 -37.38 26.01 -24.49
C PRO A 45 -36.00 25.36 -24.22
N GLU A 46 -35.06 25.89 -24.96
CA GLU A 46 -33.68 25.46 -25.11
C GLU A 46 -32.85 25.44 -23.80
N GLY A 47 -32.06 24.42 -23.70
CA GLY A 47 -30.95 24.33 -22.76
C GLY A 47 -30.88 23.04 -21.99
N LEU A 48 -30.52 22.02 -22.68
CA LEU A 48 -29.82 20.83 -22.13
C LEU A 48 -29.86 19.74 -23.19
N LEU A 49 -28.75 19.12 -23.41
CA LEU A 49 -28.44 18.03 -24.35
C LEU A 49 -29.66 17.21 -24.81
N LYS A 50 -30.04 17.39 -26.06
CA LYS A 50 -31.01 16.50 -26.70
C LYS A 50 -30.42 15.10 -26.83
N PRO A 51 -31.10 14.06 -26.36
CA PRO A 51 -30.59 12.69 -26.54
C PRO A 51 -30.52 12.38 -28.04
N VAL A 52 -29.37 12.09 -28.53
CA VAL A 52 -29.15 11.64 -29.92
C VAL A 52 -29.80 10.27 -30.06
N LYS A 53 -30.76 10.13 -30.94
CA LYS A 53 -31.35 8.85 -31.29
C LYS A 53 -30.32 8.01 -32.06
N LEU A 54 -29.78 7.03 -31.41
CA LEU A 54 -28.92 6.02 -32.05
C LEU A 54 -29.73 5.20 -33.04
N GLY A 55 -29.21 5.00 -34.23
CA GLY A 55 -29.79 4.06 -35.19
C GLY A 55 -29.84 2.65 -34.60
N LYS A 56 -30.90 1.91 -34.92
CA LYS A 56 -31.04 0.51 -34.45
C LYS A 56 -29.84 -0.33 -34.78
N GLY A 57 -29.10 -0.06 -35.87
CA GLY A 57 -27.89 -0.78 -36.25
C GLY A 57 -26.67 -0.54 -35.33
N GLU A 58 -26.61 0.61 -34.65
CA GLU A 58 -25.53 0.90 -33.69
C GLU A 58 -25.82 0.31 -32.30
N LEU A 59 -27.10 0.24 -31.93
CA LEU A 59 -27.54 -0.36 -30.67
C LEU A 59 -27.33 -1.88 -30.62
N TYR A 60 -27.42 -2.55 -31.78
CA TYR A 60 -27.35 -4.01 -31.89
C TYR A 60 -26.11 -4.49 -32.66
N LYS A 61 -25.04 -3.72 -32.62
CA LYS A 61 -23.77 -4.15 -33.21
C LYS A 61 -23.28 -5.42 -32.48
N VAL A 62 -23.04 -6.48 -33.24
CA VAL A 62 -22.56 -7.74 -32.68
C VAL A 62 -21.20 -7.50 -32.03
N PRO A 63 -20.99 -7.97 -30.78
CA PRO A 63 -19.70 -7.80 -30.12
C PRO A 63 -18.55 -8.46 -30.90
N THR A 64 -17.39 -7.87 -30.87
CA THR A 64 -16.18 -8.43 -31.49
C THR A 64 -15.74 -9.69 -30.75
N ASN A 65 -14.93 -10.53 -31.38
CA ASN A 65 -14.38 -11.73 -30.75
C ASN A 65 -13.53 -11.38 -29.51
N GLU A 66 -12.84 -10.25 -29.54
CA GLU A 66 -12.08 -9.76 -28.38
C GLU A 66 -13.00 -9.39 -27.23
N GLU A 67 -14.07 -8.64 -27.49
CA GLU A 67 -15.07 -8.26 -26.49
C GLU A 67 -15.74 -9.51 -25.89
N LEU A 68 -16.05 -10.49 -26.71
CA LEU A 68 -16.64 -11.79 -26.28
C LEU A 68 -15.65 -12.57 -25.42
N SER A 69 -14.36 -12.60 -25.80
CA SER A 69 -13.32 -13.28 -25.03
C SER A 69 -13.16 -12.66 -23.63
N HIS A 70 -13.04 -11.33 -23.56
CA HIS A 70 -12.96 -10.63 -22.29
C HIS A 70 -14.21 -10.79 -21.43
N LEU A 71 -15.37 -10.82 -22.06
CA LEU A 71 -16.64 -11.07 -21.36
C LEU A 71 -16.64 -12.47 -20.74
N LYS A 72 -16.28 -13.50 -21.52
CA LYS A 72 -16.20 -14.90 -21.04
C LYS A 72 -15.17 -15.08 -19.93
N GLU A 73 -13.98 -14.47 -20.07
CA GLU A 73 -12.96 -14.50 -19.04
C GLU A 73 -13.49 -13.93 -17.72
N THR A 74 -14.11 -12.75 -17.77
CA THR A 74 -14.65 -12.11 -16.58
C THR A 74 -15.87 -12.86 -16.00
N GLU A 75 -16.70 -13.47 -16.84
CA GLU A 75 -17.80 -14.32 -16.37
C GLU A 75 -17.30 -15.57 -15.64
N ASN A 76 -16.29 -16.24 -16.17
CA ASN A 76 -15.70 -17.43 -15.55
C ASN A 76 -15.06 -17.12 -14.20
N LEU A 77 -14.58 -15.89 -14.01
CA LEU A 77 -13.96 -15.45 -12.77
C LEU A 77 -14.96 -14.87 -11.77
N PHE A 78 -16.20 -14.69 -12.17
CA PHE A 78 -17.24 -14.12 -11.29
C PHE A 78 -17.95 -15.22 -10.52
N HIS A 79 -17.56 -15.38 -9.28
CA HIS A 79 -18.05 -16.49 -8.42
C HIS A 79 -18.99 -16.04 -7.30
N SER A 80 -19.24 -14.74 -7.17
CA SER A 80 -20.05 -14.26 -6.05
C SER A 80 -21.02 -13.16 -6.47
N ASN A 81 -22.30 -13.46 -6.39
CA ASN A 81 -23.36 -12.46 -6.49
C ASN A 81 -23.31 -11.46 -5.31
N LEU A 82 -22.76 -11.88 -4.16
CA LEU A 82 -22.65 -11.03 -2.98
C LEU A 82 -21.77 -9.81 -3.24
N LEU A 83 -20.56 -9.99 -3.80
CA LEU A 83 -19.66 -8.90 -4.13
C LEU A 83 -20.32 -7.89 -5.10
N ARG A 84 -21.05 -8.39 -6.09
CA ARG A 84 -21.79 -7.54 -7.02
C ARG A 84 -22.86 -6.71 -6.28
N LEU A 85 -23.63 -7.31 -5.40
CA LEU A 85 -24.68 -6.64 -4.62
C LEU A 85 -24.06 -5.60 -3.66
N GLN A 86 -22.96 -5.92 -3.03
CA GLN A 86 -22.21 -4.99 -2.17
C GLN A 86 -21.71 -3.76 -2.95
N ILE A 87 -21.19 -3.98 -4.16
CA ILE A 87 -20.75 -2.90 -5.06
C ILE A 87 -21.96 -2.02 -5.47
N GLU A 88 -23.08 -2.65 -5.82
CA GLU A 88 -24.29 -1.90 -6.20
C GLU A 88 -24.82 -1.06 -5.05
N GLU A 89 -24.79 -1.57 -3.83
CA GLU A 89 -25.20 -0.82 -2.64
C GLU A 89 -24.25 0.34 -2.32
N LEU A 90 -22.92 0.08 -2.39
CA LEU A 90 -21.91 1.13 -2.25
C LEU A 90 -22.17 2.27 -3.25
N LEU A 91 -22.44 1.93 -4.50
CA LEU A 91 -22.69 2.91 -5.56
C LEU A 91 -23.94 3.74 -5.29
N LYS A 92 -25.02 3.13 -4.77
CA LYS A 92 -26.24 3.87 -4.35
C LYS A 92 -25.90 4.82 -3.20
N GLU A 93 -25.10 4.36 -2.26
CA GLU A 93 -24.76 5.18 -1.08
C GLU A 93 -23.85 6.35 -1.43
N VAL A 94 -22.85 6.19 -2.32
CA VAL A 94 -21.91 7.26 -2.67
C VAL A 94 -22.46 8.25 -3.69
N THR A 95 -23.57 7.94 -4.39
CA THR A 95 -24.16 8.80 -5.43
C THR A 95 -24.84 10.01 -4.81
N LEU A 96 -24.72 11.17 -5.46
CA LEU A 96 -25.40 12.41 -5.05
C LEU A 96 -26.91 12.31 -5.23
N LYS A 97 -27.65 12.67 -4.19
CA LYS A 97 -29.13 12.77 -4.25
C LYS A 97 -29.55 14.03 -5.01
N GLU A 98 -30.61 13.95 -5.78
CA GLU A 98 -31.07 15.02 -6.70
C GLU A 98 -31.30 16.35 -5.98
N LYS A 99 -31.92 16.35 -4.80
CA LYS A 99 -32.15 17.56 -3.99
C LYS A 99 -30.84 18.28 -3.62
N ARG A 100 -29.75 17.54 -3.42
CA ARG A 100 -28.44 18.14 -3.12
C ARG A 100 -27.81 18.71 -4.40
N LYS A 101 -27.97 17.99 -5.50
CA LYS A 101 -27.50 18.43 -6.82
C LYS A 101 -28.12 19.78 -7.20
N GLN A 102 -29.45 19.94 -7.06
CA GLN A 102 -30.16 21.18 -7.33
C GLN A 102 -29.60 22.35 -6.50
N ARG A 103 -29.29 22.14 -5.23
CA ARG A 103 -28.69 23.19 -4.39
C ARG A 103 -27.30 23.59 -4.89
N ILE A 104 -26.49 22.61 -5.29
CA ILE A 104 -25.17 22.88 -5.86
C ILE A 104 -25.29 23.64 -7.18
N GLU A 105 -26.25 23.28 -8.06
CA GLU A 105 -26.50 23.94 -9.33
C GLU A 105 -26.94 25.41 -9.13
N ALA A 106 -27.81 25.66 -8.15
CA ALA A 106 -28.19 27.02 -7.78
C ALA A 106 -26.97 27.84 -7.33
N PHE A 107 -26.10 27.25 -6.53
CA PHE A 107 -24.86 27.91 -6.07
C PHE A 107 -23.90 28.17 -7.25
N LEU A 108 -23.79 27.24 -8.19
CA LEU A 108 -22.94 27.41 -9.38
C LEU A 108 -23.47 28.54 -10.27
N HIS A 109 -24.79 28.65 -10.41
CA HIS A 109 -25.41 29.73 -11.16
C HIS A 109 -25.13 31.10 -10.52
N GLU A 110 -25.22 31.20 -9.20
CA GLU A 110 -24.82 32.38 -8.45
C GLU A 110 -23.36 32.79 -8.70
N ILE A 111 -22.44 31.79 -8.64
CA ILE A 111 -21.00 32.00 -8.90
C ILE A 111 -20.83 32.56 -10.33
N SER A 112 -21.47 31.95 -11.32
CA SER A 112 -21.35 32.36 -12.73
C SER A 112 -21.79 33.81 -12.90
N THR A 113 -22.93 34.20 -12.27
CA THR A 113 -23.45 35.58 -12.34
C THR A 113 -22.46 36.59 -11.73
N LEU A 114 -21.88 36.25 -10.56
CA LEU A 114 -20.90 37.10 -9.90
C LEU A 114 -19.61 37.26 -10.72
N LEU A 115 -19.13 36.16 -11.34
CA LEU A 115 -17.90 36.15 -12.16
C LEU A 115 -18.04 37.03 -13.42
N ASN A 116 -19.23 37.08 -14.02
CA ASN A 116 -19.47 37.87 -15.22
C ASN A 116 -19.55 39.37 -14.92
N ASN A 117 -19.77 39.75 -13.67
CA ASN A 117 -19.91 41.15 -13.22
C ASN A 117 -18.63 41.69 -12.56
N VAL A 118 -17.48 41.00 -12.65
CA VAL A 118 -16.21 41.47 -12.10
C VAL A 118 -15.70 42.66 -12.89
N PRO A 119 -15.34 43.79 -12.26
CA PRO A 119 -14.88 44.98 -12.97
C PRO A 119 -13.56 44.81 -13.68
N GLU A 120 -13.42 45.47 -14.84
CA GLU A 120 -12.22 45.48 -15.66
C GLU A 120 -11.08 46.24 -14.99
N VAL A 121 -9.84 45.85 -15.26
CA VAL A 121 -8.63 46.56 -14.82
C VAL A 121 -7.80 46.91 -16.04
N PRO A 122 -7.42 48.19 -16.20
CA PRO A 122 -6.63 48.65 -17.35
C PRO A 122 -5.24 48.03 -17.36
N ALA A 123 -4.60 48.03 -18.54
CA ALA A 123 -3.30 47.37 -18.75
C ALA A 123 -2.18 47.99 -17.89
N ARG A 124 -1.50 47.15 -17.12
CA ARG A 124 -0.38 47.51 -16.24
C ARG A 124 0.78 46.56 -16.46
N ASP A 125 1.92 46.87 -15.86
CA ASP A 125 3.06 45.93 -15.85
C ASP A 125 2.71 44.71 -15.03
N ILE A 126 3.13 43.51 -15.45
CA ILE A 126 2.84 42.23 -14.79
C ILE A 126 3.41 42.17 -13.36
N THR A 127 4.37 43.05 -13.06
CA THR A 127 4.97 43.15 -11.71
C THR A 127 4.24 44.12 -10.80
N ASP A 128 3.39 45.01 -11.39
CA ASP A 128 2.62 46.00 -10.65
C ASP A 128 1.43 45.30 -9.96
N GLN A 129 1.41 45.31 -8.65
CA GLN A 129 0.34 44.79 -7.80
C GLN A 129 -0.36 45.89 -7.01
N SER A 130 -0.04 47.19 -7.27
CA SER A 130 -0.59 48.30 -6.54
C SER A 130 -2.13 48.48 -6.74
N TRP A 131 -2.67 47.91 -7.80
CA TRP A 131 -4.09 47.95 -8.15
C TRP A 131 -4.91 46.92 -7.35
N LEU A 132 -4.26 45.89 -6.78
CA LEU A 132 -4.97 44.97 -5.89
C LEU A 132 -5.20 45.65 -4.52
N PRO A 133 -6.38 45.51 -3.92
CA PRO A 133 -6.63 46.09 -2.61
C PRO A 133 -5.61 45.60 -1.56
N THR A 134 -5.35 46.46 -0.60
CA THR A 134 -4.47 46.18 0.50
C THR A 134 -4.84 44.86 1.22
N GLY A 135 -3.89 43.96 1.31
CA GLY A 135 -4.04 42.68 1.98
C GLY A 135 -4.32 41.47 1.09
N VAL A 136 -4.67 41.66 -0.17
CA VAL A 136 -4.86 40.52 -1.09
C VAL A 136 -3.50 40.12 -1.69
N LYS A 137 -3.18 38.82 -1.66
CA LYS A 137 -1.91 38.27 -2.14
C LYS A 137 -2.10 37.50 -3.45
N VAL A 138 -1.06 37.51 -4.28
CA VAL A 138 -1.07 36.75 -5.54
C VAL A 138 -0.65 35.30 -5.25
N PRO A 139 -1.45 34.29 -5.63
CA PRO A 139 -1.21 32.90 -5.20
C PRO A 139 -0.15 32.16 -6.02
N ILE A 140 1.01 32.77 -6.17
CA ILE A 140 2.18 32.15 -6.83
C ILE A 140 3.46 32.58 -6.10
N LEU A 141 4.40 31.68 -5.96
CA LEU A 141 5.70 32.01 -5.39
C LEU A 141 6.43 33.01 -6.30
N GLN A 142 6.89 34.11 -5.72
CA GLN A 142 7.66 35.10 -6.47
C GLN A 142 9.11 34.65 -6.58
N LEU A 143 9.53 34.34 -7.79
CA LEU A 143 10.93 34.03 -8.08
C LEU A 143 11.73 35.31 -8.17
N PRO A 144 13.04 35.28 -7.82
CA PRO A 144 13.88 36.51 -7.80
C PRO A 144 14.26 36.99 -9.21
N PHE A 145 13.57 36.58 -10.25
CA PHE A 145 13.87 36.91 -11.64
C PHE A 145 12.83 37.84 -12.21
N LYS A 146 13.24 38.89 -12.92
CA LYS A 146 12.36 39.87 -13.53
C LYS A 146 11.55 39.23 -14.67
N VAL A 147 10.23 39.40 -14.64
CA VAL A 147 9.34 38.96 -15.70
C VAL A 147 8.75 40.20 -16.37
N LYS A 148 9.03 40.36 -17.66
CA LYS A 148 8.54 41.49 -18.46
C LYS A 148 7.22 41.13 -19.14
N GLY A 149 6.23 42.01 -19.07
CA GLY A 149 4.93 41.76 -19.71
C GLY A 149 3.89 42.74 -19.18
N LYS A 150 2.75 42.80 -19.86
CA LYS A 150 1.62 43.61 -19.43
C LYS A 150 0.45 42.72 -19.05
N PHE A 151 -0.30 43.08 -18.03
CA PHE A 151 -1.52 42.42 -17.58
C PHE A 151 -2.66 43.44 -17.55
N HIS A 152 -3.81 43.04 -18.05
CA HIS A 152 -5.08 43.73 -17.83
C HIS A 152 -6.12 42.64 -17.49
N PHE A 153 -7.13 43.03 -16.76
CA PHE A 153 -8.21 42.12 -16.42
C PHE A 153 -9.45 42.46 -17.24
N LEU A 154 -10.00 41.45 -17.90
CA LEU A 154 -11.30 41.49 -18.57
C LEU A 154 -12.18 40.38 -18.00
N PRO A 155 -13.50 40.56 -17.88
CA PRO A 155 -14.39 39.50 -17.41
C PRO A 155 -14.23 38.21 -18.21
N PRO A 156 -14.48 37.04 -17.61
CA PRO A 156 -14.34 35.79 -18.35
C PRO A 156 -15.29 35.70 -19.55
N VAL A 157 -14.82 35.12 -20.65
CA VAL A 157 -15.61 34.84 -21.84
C VAL A 157 -16.68 33.79 -21.55
N GLU A 158 -16.28 32.74 -20.78
CA GLU A 158 -17.15 31.62 -20.42
C GLU A 158 -16.84 31.14 -19.02
N VAL A 159 -17.86 30.65 -18.34
CA VAL A 159 -17.72 29.97 -17.03
C VAL A 159 -18.40 28.62 -17.17
N ASN A 160 -17.61 27.57 -17.20
CA ASN A 160 -18.07 26.20 -17.48
C ASN A 160 -17.80 25.26 -16.33
N VAL A 161 -18.83 24.49 -15.92
CA VAL A 161 -18.64 23.39 -14.99
C VAL A 161 -17.91 22.26 -15.73
N VAL A 162 -16.89 21.70 -15.11
CA VAL A 162 -16.05 20.64 -15.71
C VAL A 162 -15.73 19.54 -14.70
N GLY A 163 -15.06 18.50 -15.15
CA GLY A 163 -14.55 17.43 -14.26
C GLY A 163 -15.62 16.47 -13.77
N SER A 164 -15.34 15.87 -12.62
CA SER A 164 -16.13 14.74 -12.08
C SER A 164 -17.60 15.10 -11.78
N TYR A 165 -17.87 16.34 -11.39
CA TYR A 165 -19.25 16.77 -11.11
C TYR A 165 -20.08 16.77 -12.40
N LEU A 166 -19.54 17.36 -13.48
CA LEU A 166 -20.21 17.37 -14.79
C LEU A 166 -20.41 15.96 -15.34
N LEU A 167 -19.40 15.09 -15.18
CA LEU A 167 -19.46 13.68 -15.60
C LEU A 167 -20.36 12.83 -14.70
N GLY A 168 -20.81 13.36 -13.55
CA GLY A 168 -21.60 12.60 -12.59
C GLY A 168 -20.79 11.56 -11.80
N THR A 169 -19.48 11.63 -11.85
CA THR A 169 -18.57 10.68 -11.17
C THR A 169 -18.09 11.17 -9.81
N CYS A 170 -18.62 12.28 -9.30
CA CYS A 170 -18.31 12.76 -7.96
C CYS A 170 -19.06 11.95 -6.90
N ILE A 171 -18.42 11.73 -5.75
CA ILE A 171 -18.93 10.91 -4.65
C ILE A 171 -19.17 11.73 -3.40
N LYS A 172 -20.15 11.31 -2.57
CA LYS A 172 -20.31 11.88 -1.21
C LYS A 172 -19.34 11.21 -0.23
N PRO A 173 -19.12 11.83 0.94
CA PRO A 173 -19.75 13.07 1.45
C PRO A 173 -19.15 14.36 0.84
N ASP A 174 -17.88 14.36 0.43
CA ASP A 174 -17.13 15.54 0.00
C ASP A 174 -17.26 15.74 -1.51
N VAL A 175 -18.04 16.75 -1.90
CA VAL A 175 -18.30 17.04 -3.30
C VAL A 175 -17.39 18.19 -3.77
N ASN A 176 -16.48 17.86 -4.68
CA ASN A 176 -15.63 18.87 -5.34
C ASN A 176 -16.20 19.16 -6.72
N VAL A 177 -16.46 20.43 -6.99
CA VAL A 177 -16.97 20.89 -8.29
C VAL A 177 -15.88 21.74 -8.95
N ASP A 178 -15.40 21.32 -10.09
CA ASP A 178 -14.44 22.09 -10.88
C ASP A 178 -15.15 23.02 -11.84
N VAL A 179 -14.74 24.29 -11.86
CA VAL A 179 -15.30 25.33 -12.75
C VAL A 179 -14.15 25.96 -13.53
N ALA A 180 -14.17 25.83 -14.83
CA ALA A 180 -13.25 26.49 -15.75
C ALA A 180 -13.73 27.92 -16.04
N VAL A 181 -12.88 28.87 -15.70
CA VAL A 181 -13.11 30.31 -15.94
C VAL A 181 -12.22 30.69 -17.12
N ILE A 182 -12.80 30.93 -18.30
CA ILE A 182 -12.07 31.14 -19.56
C ILE A 182 -11.65 32.62 -19.68
N MET A 183 -10.36 32.86 -19.59
CA MET A 183 -9.75 34.18 -19.73
C MET A 183 -9.77 34.60 -21.21
N PRO A 184 -10.22 35.86 -21.54
CA PRO A 184 -10.22 36.36 -22.93
C PRO A 184 -8.83 36.32 -23.59
N LYS A 185 -8.80 36.18 -24.92
CA LYS A 185 -7.54 36.16 -25.71
C LYS A 185 -6.76 37.47 -25.55
N GLU A 186 -7.46 38.58 -25.40
CA GLU A 186 -6.90 39.93 -25.28
C GLU A 186 -5.99 40.09 -24.04
N VAL A 187 -6.20 39.28 -23.01
CA VAL A 187 -5.34 39.27 -21.80
C VAL A 187 -3.90 38.85 -22.14
N PHE A 188 -3.73 38.12 -23.24
CA PHE A 188 -2.46 37.45 -23.56
C PHE A 188 -1.70 38.17 -24.70
N GLN A 189 -0.36 38.13 -24.59
CA GLN A 189 0.57 38.58 -25.65
C GLN A 189 1.24 37.33 -26.24
N GLU A 190 1.77 37.49 -27.48
CA GLU A 190 2.32 36.40 -28.30
C GLU A 190 3.41 35.56 -27.59
N LYS A 191 4.18 36.16 -26.67
CA LYS A 191 5.29 35.47 -25.98
C LYS A 191 4.97 35.06 -24.55
N ASP A 192 3.70 35.00 -24.19
CA ASP A 192 3.31 34.65 -22.81
C ASP A 192 3.52 33.17 -22.47
N ASN A 193 3.76 32.34 -23.47
CA ASN A 193 4.21 30.94 -23.25
C ASN A 193 5.60 30.88 -22.59
N LEU A 194 6.40 31.97 -22.62
CA LEU A 194 7.77 31.97 -22.14
C LEU A 194 7.92 32.45 -20.69
N ASN A 195 8.89 31.86 -19.95
CA ASN A 195 9.40 32.35 -18.66
C ASN A 195 8.30 32.56 -17.60
N GLN A 196 7.34 31.67 -17.55
CA GLN A 196 6.25 31.65 -16.59
C GLN A 196 5.31 32.89 -16.66
N ARG A 197 5.30 33.63 -17.74
CA ARG A 197 4.40 34.81 -17.90
C ARG A 197 2.93 34.39 -17.80
N TYR A 198 2.56 33.33 -18.47
CA TYR A 198 1.21 32.75 -18.40
C TYR A 198 0.79 32.46 -16.95
N HIS A 199 1.65 31.78 -16.20
CA HIS A 199 1.35 31.42 -14.81
C HIS A 199 1.16 32.65 -13.91
N ARG A 200 1.95 33.70 -14.14
CA ARG A 200 1.83 34.96 -13.39
C ARG A 200 0.53 35.69 -13.72
N LYS A 201 0.18 35.80 -15.02
CA LYS A 201 -1.08 36.39 -15.44
C LYS A 201 -2.28 35.64 -14.88
N ARG A 202 -2.22 34.32 -14.94
CA ARG A 202 -3.23 33.41 -14.37
C ARG A 202 -3.39 33.65 -12.85
N ALA A 203 -2.31 33.80 -12.13
CA ALA A 203 -2.34 34.04 -10.69
C ALA A 203 -2.92 35.43 -10.35
N LEU A 204 -2.57 36.47 -11.13
CA LEU A 204 -3.15 37.83 -11.00
C LEU A 204 -4.64 37.81 -11.27
N TYR A 205 -5.05 37.09 -12.31
CA TYR A 205 -6.47 36.94 -12.68
C TYR A 205 -7.25 36.31 -11.53
N LEU A 206 -6.74 35.21 -10.95
CA LEU A 206 -7.36 34.52 -9.82
C LEU A 206 -7.40 35.40 -8.57
N ALA A 207 -6.35 36.22 -8.33
CA ALA A 207 -6.31 37.13 -7.18
C ALA A 207 -7.44 38.17 -7.27
N HIS A 208 -7.66 38.73 -8.44
CA HIS A 208 -8.74 39.70 -8.68
C HIS A 208 -10.11 39.05 -8.51
N LEU A 209 -10.32 37.85 -9.08
CA LEU A 209 -11.58 37.11 -8.90
C LEU A 209 -11.84 36.78 -7.43
N ALA A 210 -10.82 36.29 -6.71
CA ALA A 210 -10.96 35.88 -5.30
C ALA A 210 -11.34 37.11 -4.41
N GLN A 211 -10.72 38.24 -4.68
CA GLN A 211 -11.02 39.49 -3.98
C GLN A 211 -12.46 39.95 -4.18
N HIS A 212 -12.90 39.94 -5.44
CA HIS A 212 -14.27 40.36 -5.78
C HIS A 212 -15.31 39.44 -5.12
N LEU A 213 -15.09 38.09 -5.21
CA LEU A 213 -15.98 37.11 -4.62
C LEU A 213 -16.03 37.23 -3.08
N ALA A 214 -14.86 37.44 -2.43
CA ALA A 214 -14.81 37.63 -0.98
C ALA A 214 -15.57 38.87 -0.51
N GLY A 215 -15.54 39.95 -1.32
CA GLY A 215 -16.23 41.18 -1.00
C GLY A 215 -17.76 41.06 -1.04
N THR A 216 -18.32 40.06 -1.67
CA THR A 216 -19.79 39.87 -1.75
C THR A 216 -20.42 39.31 -0.48
N ASN A 217 -19.63 38.74 0.44
CA ASN A 217 -20.10 38.08 1.66
C ASN A 217 -21.13 36.94 1.44
N ARG A 218 -21.17 36.38 0.22
CA ARG A 218 -22.08 35.29 -0.19
C ARG A 218 -21.54 33.89 0.13
N PHE A 219 -20.25 33.80 0.41
CA PHE A 219 -19.52 32.52 0.58
C PHE A 219 -19.22 32.25 2.05
N GLY A 220 -19.22 30.98 2.43
CA GLY A 220 -18.73 30.53 3.74
C GLY A 220 -17.21 30.69 3.86
N SER A 221 -16.50 30.47 2.76
CA SER A 221 -15.07 30.82 2.68
C SER A 221 -14.63 31.02 1.24
N VAL A 222 -13.65 31.92 1.06
CA VAL A 222 -12.91 32.12 -0.19
C VAL A 222 -11.42 31.96 0.14
N ALA A 223 -10.76 30.99 -0.47
CA ALA A 223 -9.37 30.65 -0.16
C ALA A 223 -8.62 30.30 -1.43
N PHE A 224 -7.30 30.33 -1.38
CA PHE A 224 -6.46 29.77 -2.42
C PHE A 224 -6.05 28.34 -2.08
N ALA A 225 -5.81 27.54 -3.12
CA ALA A 225 -5.23 26.20 -2.98
C ALA A 225 -4.38 25.92 -4.23
N TYR A 226 -3.57 24.87 -4.15
CA TYR A 226 -2.87 24.36 -5.34
C TYR A 226 -3.57 23.11 -5.87
N GLN A 227 -3.77 23.04 -7.17
CA GLN A 227 -4.28 21.84 -7.83
C GLN A 227 -3.23 20.72 -7.75
N ASN A 228 -3.58 19.64 -7.08
CA ASN A 228 -2.69 18.48 -6.89
C ASN A 228 -1.30 18.85 -6.32
N GLY A 229 -1.23 19.89 -5.48
CA GLY A 229 0.03 20.36 -4.90
C GLY A 229 0.99 21.05 -5.88
N ASN A 230 0.56 21.32 -7.11
CA ASN A 230 1.42 21.96 -8.13
C ASN A 230 1.41 23.48 -7.96
N HIS A 231 2.56 24.05 -7.57
CA HIS A 231 2.73 25.47 -7.28
C HIS A 231 2.48 26.39 -8.50
N LEU A 232 2.54 25.85 -9.71
CA LEU A 232 2.22 26.60 -10.93
C LEU A 232 0.71 26.59 -11.26
N LYS A 233 -0.09 25.82 -10.50
CA LYS A 233 -1.52 25.65 -10.74
C LYS A 233 -2.36 26.12 -9.54
N PRO A 234 -2.26 27.42 -9.14
CA PRO A 234 -3.16 27.91 -8.10
C PRO A 234 -4.62 27.90 -8.55
N ILE A 235 -5.53 27.73 -7.60
CA ILE A 235 -6.98 27.75 -7.81
C ILE A 235 -7.63 28.56 -6.69
N VAL A 236 -8.84 29.07 -6.96
CA VAL A 236 -9.69 29.66 -5.91
C VAL A 236 -10.66 28.58 -5.44
N LEU A 237 -10.73 28.42 -4.14
CA LEU A 237 -11.62 27.48 -3.47
C LEU A 237 -12.76 28.24 -2.82
N LEU A 238 -14.00 27.91 -3.21
CA LEU A 238 -15.21 28.51 -2.66
C LEU A 238 -16.01 27.46 -1.91
N GLN A 239 -16.53 27.84 -0.73
CA GLN A 239 -17.46 27.01 0.03
C GLN A 239 -18.79 27.76 0.19
N PRO A 240 -19.93 27.07 0.00
CA PRO A 240 -21.22 27.68 0.27
C PRO A 240 -21.44 27.94 1.75
N GLN A 241 -22.44 28.71 2.09
CA GLN A 241 -22.91 28.88 3.45
C GLN A 241 -23.91 27.77 3.83
N GLY A 242 -24.16 27.54 5.09
CA GLY A 242 -25.20 26.65 5.59
C GLY A 242 -24.83 25.17 5.60
N LYS A 243 -25.78 24.29 5.28
CA LYS A 243 -25.67 22.82 5.44
C LYS A 243 -24.56 22.18 4.61
N ASP A 244 -24.26 22.73 3.45
CA ASP A 244 -23.26 22.17 2.53
C ASP A 244 -21.85 22.78 2.72
N ALA A 245 -21.66 23.70 3.67
CA ALA A 245 -20.42 24.46 3.91
C ALA A 245 -19.18 23.56 4.12
N LYS A 246 -19.32 22.46 4.83
CA LYS A 246 -18.19 21.55 5.14
C LYS A 246 -17.92 20.52 4.06
N THR A 247 -18.91 20.22 3.22
CA THR A 247 -18.87 19.07 2.32
C THR A 247 -18.93 19.41 0.83
N VAL A 248 -19.15 20.68 0.47
CA VAL A 248 -19.12 21.13 -0.94
C VAL A 248 -18.00 22.15 -1.11
N ARG A 249 -17.16 21.93 -2.10
CA ARG A 249 -16.06 22.83 -2.46
C ARG A 249 -16.09 23.05 -3.96
N VAL A 250 -16.21 24.33 -4.36
CA VAL A 250 -16.12 24.72 -5.77
C VAL A 250 -14.69 25.22 -6.03
N ARG A 251 -14.03 24.66 -7.02
CA ARG A 251 -12.64 24.96 -7.39
C ARG A 251 -12.66 25.74 -8.71
N LEU A 252 -12.28 27.02 -8.67
CA LEU A 252 -12.20 27.86 -9.87
C LEU A 252 -10.81 27.74 -10.50
N HIS A 253 -10.77 27.38 -11.77
CA HIS A 253 -9.56 27.23 -12.58
C HIS A 253 -9.56 28.29 -13.67
N ALA A 254 -8.65 29.26 -13.64
CA ALA A 254 -8.47 30.21 -14.74
C ALA A 254 -7.76 29.51 -15.89
N CYS A 255 -8.33 29.57 -17.08
CA CYS A 255 -7.86 28.87 -18.28
C CYS A 255 -7.77 29.85 -19.45
N SER A 256 -6.86 29.66 -20.38
CA SER A 256 -6.79 30.47 -21.59
C SER A 256 -7.93 30.09 -22.55
N ALA A 257 -8.39 31.08 -23.34
CA ALA A 257 -9.32 30.79 -24.45
C ALA A 257 -8.62 29.88 -25.50
N PRO A 258 -9.40 29.08 -26.23
CA PRO A 258 -8.84 28.25 -27.30
C PRO A 258 -8.07 29.05 -28.35
N GLY A 259 -6.96 28.51 -28.85
CA GLY A 259 -6.15 29.09 -29.90
C GLY A 259 -5.23 30.26 -29.49
N VAL A 260 -5.11 30.55 -28.18
CA VAL A 260 -4.19 31.58 -27.66
C VAL A 260 -2.73 31.19 -27.96
N PHE A 261 -2.39 29.93 -27.81
CA PHE A 261 -1.05 29.40 -28.05
C PHE A 261 -1.06 28.44 -29.24
N ARG A 262 -0.03 28.56 -30.11
CA ARG A 262 0.16 27.61 -31.23
C ARG A 262 0.53 26.25 -30.70
N PRO A 263 -0.14 25.15 -31.13
CA PRO A 263 0.15 23.79 -30.63
C PRO A 263 1.64 23.38 -30.72
N LEU A 264 2.32 23.74 -31.79
CA LEU A 264 3.74 23.44 -32.01
C LEU A 264 4.68 24.02 -30.94
N ARG A 265 4.24 25.07 -30.20
CA ARG A 265 5.01 25.61 -29.07
C ARG A 265 4.94 24.73 -27.82
N LEU A 266 4.05 23.77 -27.85
CA LEU A 266 3.71 22.92 -26.71
C LEU A 266 4.25 21.49 -26.88
N HIS A 267 4.93 21.24 -27.98
CA HIS A 267 5.62 19.98 -28.24
C HIS A 267 6.57 19.62 -27.07
N PRO A 268 6.59 18.34 -26.61
CA PRO A 268 7.42 17.94 -25.46
C PRO A 268 8.90 18.33 -25.56
N SER A 269 9.45 18.41 -26.77
CA SER A 269 10.85 18.82 -26.99
C SER A 269 11.09 20.35 -26.83
N LYS A 270 10.06 21.17 -26.61
CA LYS A 270 10.21 22.62 -26.52
C LYS A 270 10.32 23.09 -25.06
N ASN A 271 11.46 23.74 -24.76
CA ASN A 271 11.64 24.37 -23.46
C ASN A 271 11.09 25.82 -23.51
N ASN A 272 10.05 26.08 -22.76
CA ASN A 272 9.44 27.41 -22.66
C ASN A 272 10.07 28.26 -21.54
N ILE A 273 11.01 27.75 -20.78
CA ILE A 273 11.79 28.49 -19.79
C ILE A 273 13.20 28.71 -20.34
N ARG A 274 13.50 29.94 -20.72
CA ARG A 274 14.81 30.29 -21.29
C ARG A 274 15.90 30.32 -20.22
N THR A 275 16.99 29.59 -20.43
CA THR A 275 18.11 29.56 -19.48
C THR A 275 18.65 30.97 -19.20
N ALA A 276 18.78 31.82 -20.23
CA ALA A 276 19.19 33.22 -20.08
C ALA A 276 18.33 34.01 -19.09
N TRP A 277 17.05 33.68 -18.94
CA TRP A 277 16.13 34.39 -18.02
C TRP A 277 16.60 34.33 -16.56
N PHE A 278 17.16 33.19 -16.13
CA PHE A 278 17.56 33.00 -14.73
C PHE A 278 19.08 32.90 -14.53
N THR A 279 19.85 32.97 -15.61
CA THR A 279 21.33 33.00 -15.55
C THR A 279 21.92 34.41 -15.78
N GLU A 280 21.15 35.35 -16.34
CA GLU A 280 21.60 36.73 -16.48
C GLU A 280 21.78 37.39 -15.11
N LYS A 281 23.03 37.73 -14.82
CA LYS A 281 23.40 38.44 -13.60
C LYS A 281 23.11 39.96 -13.79
N ASP A 282 21.90 40.38 -13.45
CA ASP A 282 21.64 41.79 -13.15
C ASP A 282 21.98 42.05 -11.65
N SER A 283 23.28 42.04 -11.34
CA SER A 283 23.77 42.55 -10.06
C SER A 283 24.78 43.64 -10.39
N PRO A 284 24.47 44.91 -10.14
CA PRO A 284 25.53 45.94 -10.22
C PRO A 284 26.49 45.72 -9.05
N GLY A 285 27.68 45.27 -9.35
CA GLY A 285 28.80 45.31 -8.43
C GLY A 285 29.38 43.98 -7.95
N THR A 286 29.85 43.13 -8.85
CA THR A 286 30.94 42.21 -8.50
C THR A 286 31.77 41.91 -9.74
N GLY A 287 33.03 42.23 -9.61
CA GLY A 287 33.99 42.17 -10.68
C GLY A 287 34.20 40.80 -11.32
N LYS A 288 34.73 40.89 -12.51
CA LYS A 288 35.06 39.77 -13.39
C LYS A 288 35.70 38.59 -12.67
N LEU A 289 34.95 37.52 -12.45
CA LEU A 289 35.53 36.23 -12.12
C LEU A 289 35.94 35.55 -13.41
N ARG A 290 37.22 35.56 -13.66
CA ARG A 290 37.90 34.82 -14.71
C ARG A 290 37.50 33.35 -14.69
N ARG A 291 37.12 32.82 -15.84
CA ARG A 291 37.02 31.36 -16.08
C ARG A 291 38.33 30.70 -15.68
N ARG A 292 38.35 30.06 -14.53
CA ARG A 292 39.33 29.01 -14.25
C ARG A 292 38.63 27.70 -14.47
N SER A 293 38.96 27.07 -15.56
CA SER A 293 38.65 25.67 -15.82
C SER A 293 39.55 24.83 -14.92
N ALA A 294 39.15 24.56 -13.73
CA ALA A 294 39.78 23.56 -12.88
C ALA A 294 38.68 22.58 -12.47
N GLY A 295 38.83 21.40 -12.97
CA GLY A 295 38.23 20.12 -12.58
C GLY A 295 37.18 20.13 -11.49
N VAL A 296 35.97 20.57 -11.81
CA VAL A 296 34.79 20.19 -11.06
C VAL A 296 34.39 18.83 -11.63
N PRO A 297 34.26 17.77 -10.82
CA PRO A 297 33.75 16.51 -11.30
C PRO A 297 32.41 16.80 -11.95
N GLN A 298 32.27 16.41 -13.18
CA GLN A 298 30.98 16.42 -13.87
C GLN A 298 29.98 15.68 -13.00
N PRO A 299 28.79 16.23 -12.76
CA PRO A 299 27.76 15.44 -12.12
C PRO A 299 27.54 14.20 -12.98
N TRP A 300 27.44 13.07 -12.33
CA TRP A 300 27.25 11.72 -12.83
C TRP A 300 26.52 11.64 -14.15
N PRO A 301 27.01 10.91 -15.12
CA PRO A 301 26.17 10.46 -16.19
C PRO A 301 25.19 9.43 -15.60
N LEU A 302 24.11 9.93 -15.08
CA LEU A 302 22.91 9.13 -15.03
C LEU A 302 22.72 8.66 -16.46
N SER A 303 22.88 7.37 -16.69
CA SER A 303 22.71 6.73 -17.98
C SER A 303 21.72 7.51 -18.86
N ASN A 304 22.08 7.82 -20.04
CA ASN A 304 21.54 8.65 -21.13
C ASN A 304 20.02 8.93 -21.19
N THR A 305 19.30 8.86 -20.08
CA THR A 305 17.83 8.97 -20.03
C THR A 305 17.31 10.24 -19.32
N TRP A 306 18.23 11.12 -18.82
CA TRP A 306 17.81 12.29 -18.06
C TRP A 306 18.34 13.59 -18.66
N THR A 307 17.87 13.90 -19.85
CA THR A 307 17.96 15.27 -20.33
C THR A 307 16.89 16.12 -19.63
N PRO A 308 17.24 17.31 -19.13
CA PRO A 308 16.24 18.19 -18.54
C PRO A 308 15.23 18.58 -19.61
N THR A 309 14.00 18.18 -19.39
CA THR A 309 12.97 18.16 -20.39
C THR A 309 12.09 19.39 -20.40
N PRO A 310 11.61 19.76 -21.57
CA PRO A 310 10.73 20.91 -21.79
C PRO A 310 9.33 20.69 -21.25
N ARG A 311 8.66 21.78 -20.94
CA ARG A 311 7.42 21.69 -20.16
C ARG A 311 6.26 22.46 -20.76
N ILE A 312 5.14 21.83 -20.69
CA ILE A 312 3.86 22.23 -21.25
C ILE A 312 3.16 23.23 -20.34
N LEU A 313 2.55 24.23 -20.92
CA LEU A 313 1.78 25.23 -20.19
C LEU A 313 0.48 24.63 -19.62
N PRO A 314 0.18 24.85 -18.34
CA PRO A 314 -1.01 24.26 -17.70
C PRO A 314 -2.35 24.73 -18.26
N GLY A 315 -2.39 25.83 -19.00
CA GLY A 315 -3.64 26.35 -19.59
C GLY A 315 -4.32 25.38 -20.53
N GLU A 316 -3.53 24.51 -21.15
CA GLU A 316 -4.03 23.55 -22.12
C GLU A 316 -4.77 22.38 -21.54
N PHE A 317 -4.48 22.06 -20.31
CA PHE A 317 -5.22 21.03 -19.59
C PHE A 317 -6.73 21.32 -19.58
N TRP A 318 -7.12 22.58 -19.69
CA TRP A 318 -8.52 23.00 -19.66
C TRP A 318 -9.15 23.20 -21.03
N GLU A 319 -8.38 23.67 -22.02
CA GLU A 319 -8.77 23.55 -23.43
C GLU A 319 -9.08 22.09 -23.76
N MET A 320 -8.30 21.19 -23.16
CA MET A 320 -8.49 19.76 -23.28
C MET A 320 -9.67 19.22 -22.51
N LYS A 321 -9.95 19.71 -21.30
CA LYS A 321 -11.15 19.25 -20.57
C LYS A 321 -12.42 19.64 -21.35
N SER A 322 -12.44 20.80 -22.01
CA SER A 322 -13.56 21.15 -22.88
C SER A 322 -13.54 20.40 -24.21
N THR A 323 -12.35 20.20 -24.79
CA THR A 323 -12.18 19.39 -26.01
C THR A 323 -12.36 17.90 -25.69
N LEU A 324 -11.90 17.47 -24.53
CA LEU A 324 -12.08 16.09 -24.05
C LEU A 324 -13.55 15.86 -23.66
N LEU A 325 -14.19 16.84 -23.10
CA LEU A 325 -15.63 16.80 -22.85
C LEU A 325 -16.39 16.76 -24.19
N PHE A 326 -15.94 17.56 -25.17
CA PHE A 326 -16.50 17.57 -26.54
C PHE A 326 -16.18 16.24 -27.25
N PHE A 327 -15.00 15.66 -27.00
CA PHE A 327 -14.58 14.38 -27.56
C PHE A 327 -15.24 13.21 -26.84
N LEU A 328 -15.34 13.27 -25.52
CA LEU A 328 -16.14 12.33 -24.75
C LEU A 328 -17.61 12.44 -25.15
N ILE A 329 -18.12 13.65 -25.40
CA ILE A 329 -19.47 13.90 -25.91
C ILE A 329 -19.58 13.39 -27.37
N LYS A 330 -18.58 13.56 -28.20
CA LYS A 330 -18.60 13.19 -29.62
C LYS A 330 -18.35 11.68 -29.86
N ILE A 331 -17.45 11.03 -29.10
CA ILE A 331 -17.28 9.57 -29.06
C ILE A 331 -18.38 8.93 -28.23
N MET A 332 -18.86 9.64 -27.22
CA MET A 332 -19.80 9.14 -26.22
C MET A 332 -21.24 9.49 -26.51
N SER A 333 -21.54 10.14 -27.64
CA SER A 333 -22.93 10.36 -28.04
C SER A 333 -23.74 9.05 -28.16
N PRO A 334 -23.18 7.92 -28.59
CA PRO A 334 -23.83 6.60 -28.43
C PRO A 334 -23.53 5.91 -27.12
N VAL A 335 -22.45 6.28 -26.47
CA VAL A 335 -21.93 5.64 -25.25
C VAL A 335 -22.39 6.40 -23.99
N CYS A 336 -22.80 7.66 -24.15
CA CYS A 336 -23.16 8.55 -23.04
C CYS A 336 -24.24 7.98 -22.12
N PHE A 337 -25.24 7.27 -22.66
CA PHE A 337 -26.32 6.74 -21.83
C PHE A 337 -25.81 5.58 -20.95
N TRP A 338 -24.96 4.73 -21.49
CA TRP A 338 -24.37 3.61 -20.72
C TRP A 338 -23.28 4.07 -19.75
N LEU A 339 -22.41 4.97 -20.20
CA LEU A 339 -21.41 5.59 -19.31
C LEU A 339 -22.07 6.49 -18.26
N TRP A 340 -23.24 7.02 -18.56
CA TRP A 340 -24.02 7.81 -17.62
C TRP A 340 -24.65 6.92 -16.53
N THR A 341 -24.85 5.63 -16.78
CA THR A 341 -25.41 4.69 -15.81
C THR A 341 -24.32 3.79 -15.19
N GLU A 342 -23.66 2.97 -15.96
CA GLU A 342 -22.70 1.95 -15.47
C GLU A 342 -21.25 2.44 -15.45
N GLY A 343 -20.83 3.18 -16.45
CA GLY A 343 -19.49 3.75 -16.49
C GLY A 343 -19.25 4.79 -15.40
N MET A 344 -20.29 5.58 -15.07
CA MET A 344 -20.23 6.53 -13.94
C MET A 344 -20.17 5.79 -12.60
N ARG A 345 -20.93 4.73 -12.45
CA ARG A 345 -20.88 3.86 -11.27
C ARG A 345 -19.48 3.32 -11.07
N LEU A 346 -18.84 2.93 -12.16
CA LEU A 346 -17.47 2.43 -12.14
C LEU A 346 -16.46 3.47 -11.71
N CYS A 347 -16.55 4.68 -12.26
CA CYS A 347 -15.65 5.75 -11.85
C CYS A 347 -15.79 6.10 -10.36
N UNK A 348 -16.79 5.97 -10.01
CA UNK A 348 -17.05 6.14 -8.71
C UNK A 348 -16.42 5.15 -7.87
N LEU A 349 -16.72 4.01 -8.17
CA LEU A 349 -16.09 2.87 -7.52
C LEU A 349 -14.55 2.96 -7.53
N PHE A 350 -13.99 3.22 -8.67
CA PHE A 350 -12.54 3.37 -8.83
C PHE A 350 -11.99 4.56 -8.01
N THR A 351 -12.73 5.65 -7.95
CA THR A 351 -12.35 6.81 -7.11
C THR A 351 -12.39 6.44 -5.63
N SER A 352 -13.40 5.70 -5.20
CA SER A 352 -13.50 5.17 -3.84
C SER A 352 -12.30 4.27 -3.52
N PHE A 353 -11.96 3.37 -4.43
CA PHE A 353 -10.79 2.49 -4.34
C PHE A 353 -9.49 3.29 -4.19
N THR A 354 -9.22 4.24 -5.10
CA THR A 354 -7.96 5.02 -5.07
C THR A 354 -7.86 5.88 -3.81
N LEU A 355 -8.98 6.38 -3.30
CA LEU A 355 -9.01 7.14 -2.05
C LEU A 355 -8.74 6.22 -0.84
N SER A 356 -9.34 5.03 -0.83
CA SER A 356 -9.12 4.05 0.26
C SER A 356 -7.68 3.57 0.32
N GLN A 357 -7.00 3.46 -0.84
CA GLN A 357 -5.60 3.01 -0.93
C GLN A 357 -4.58 4.16 -0.84
N GLY A 358 -5.02 5.40 -0.74
CA GLY A 358 -4.12 6.55 -0.60
C GLY A 358 -3.39 6.96 -1.88
N LEU A 359 -3.87 6.55 -3.06
CA LEU A 359 -3.22 6.81 -4.35
C LEU A 359 -3.62 8.19 -4.92
N GLY A 360 -3.32 9.26 -4.18
CA GLY A 360 -3.76 10.63 -4.48
C GLY A 360 -3.37 11.17 -5.86
N CYS A 361 -2.30 10.65 -6.47
CA CYS A 361 -1.87 11.05 -7.81
C CYS A 361 -2.69 10.39 -8.92
N PHE A 362 -3.38 9.29 -8.62
CA PHE A 362 -4.28 8.61 -9.56
C PHE A 362 -5.73 8.92 -9.18
N ASN A 363 -6.17 10.12 -9.55
CA ASN A 363 -7.48 10.66 -9.14
C ASN A 363 -8.62 10.17 -10.04
N GLY A 364 -9.86 10.53 -9.68
CA GLY A 364 -11.06 10.12 -10.41
C GLY A 364 -11.09 10.57 -11.88
N PHE A 365 -10.42 11.68 -12.22
CA PHE A 365 -10.27 12.09 -13.61
C PHE A 365 -9.38 11.10 -14.39
N MET A 366 -8.26 10.71 -13.82
CA MET A 366 -7.36 9.69 -14.41
C MET A 366 -8.10 8.35 -14.61
N ALA A 367 -8.86 7.95 -13.58
CA ALA A 367 -9.70 6.75 -13.65
C ALA A 367 -10.71 6.81 -14.81
N SER A 368 -11.37 7.96 -14.96
CA SER A 368 -12.35 8.18 -16.05
C SER A 368 -11.67 8.10 -17.43
N MET A 369 -10.48 8.70 -17.55
CA MET A 369 -9.72 8.68 -18.80
C MET A 369 -9.24 7.27 -19.14
N LEU A 370 -8.82 6.49 -18.14
CA LEU A 370 -8.44 5.08 -18.32
C LEU A 370 -9.63 4.26 -18.82
N VAL A 371 -10.79 4.40 -18.17
CA VAL A 371 -12.02 3.72 -18.62
C VAL A 371 -12.37 4.10 -20.06
N GLY A 372 -12.26 5.40 -20.40
CA GLY A 372 -12.44 5.89 -21.76
C GLY A 372 -11.49 5.24 -22.77
N TYR A 373 -10.22 5.09 -22.38
CA TYR A 373 -9.19 4.43 -23.19
C TYR A 373 -9.51 2.95 -23.40
N LEU A 374 -9.87 2.24 -22.34
CA LEU A 374 -10.20 0.81 -22.40
C LEU A 374 -11.43 0.57 -23.28
N LEU A 375 -12.40 1.47 -23.21
CA LEU A 375 -13.59 1.40 -24.07
C LEU A 375 -13.24 1.70 -25.53
N ALA A 376 -12.42 2.73 -25.79
CA ALA A 376 -12.00 3.12 -27.14
C ALA A 376 -11.14 2.05 -27.81
N THR A 377 -10.42 1.23 -27.02
CA THR A 377 -9.58 0.12 -27.48
C THR A 377 -10.27 -1.25 -27.40
N HIS A 378 -11.58 -1.27 -27.14
CA HIS A 378 -12.42 -2.47 -27.02
C HIS A 378 -11.94 -3.49 -25.98
N LYS A 379 -11.14 -3.07 -25.00
CA LYS A 379 -10.74 -3.89 -23.86
C LYS A 379 -11.85 -4.05 -22.82
N ILE A 380 -12.83 -3.16 -22.86
CA ILE A 380 -14.09 -3.28 -22.11
C ILE A 380 -15.25 -2.98 -23.06
N SER A 381 -16.41 -3.52 -22.75
CA SER A 381 -17.61 -3.30 -23.56
C SER A 381 -18.76 -2.79 -22.70
N LYS A 382 -19.78 -2.24 -23.39
CA LYS A 382 -21.00 -1.74 -22.75
C LYS A 382 -21.87 -2.82 -22.12
N MET A 383 -21.58 -4.09 -22.43
CA MET A 383 -22.33 -5.24 -21.87
C MET A 383 -21.79 -5.68 -20.51
N MET A 384 -20.61 -5.19 -20.13
CA MET A 384 -19.94 -5.57 -18.89
C MET A 384 -20.58 -4.89 -17.67
N SER A 385 -20.72 -5.63 -16.58
CA SER A 385 -21.12 -5.07 -15.29
C SER A 385 -20.05 -4.17 -14.71
N ALA A 386 -20.41 -3.32 -13.73
CA ALA A 386 -19.46 -2.45 -13.04
C ALA A 386 -18.27 -3.23 -12.45
N TYR A 387 -18.53 -4.44 -11.92
CA TYR A 387 -17.51 -5.34 -11.39
C TYR A 387 -16.51 -5.77 -12.49
N GLN A 388 -17.04 -6.23 -13.63
CA GLN A 388 -16.19 -6.70 -14.75
C GLN A 388 -15.30 -5.56 -15.28
N VAL A 389 -15.85 -4.35 -15.40
CA VAL A 389 -15.08 -3.19 -15.87
C VAL A 389 -14.00 -2.79 -14.85
N LEU A 390 -14.33 -2.81 -13.54
CA LEU A 390 -13.34 -2.57 -12.47
C LEU A 390 -12.20 -3.58 -12.57
N ARG A 391 -12.54 -4.86 -12.69
CA ARG A 391 -11.55 -5.95 -12.78
C ARG A 391 -10.64 -5.78 -14.00
N ASN A 392 -11.20 -5.47 -15.17
CA ASN A 392 -10.43 -5.23 -16.40
C ASN A 392 -9.53 -3.98 -16.28
N ALA A 393 -10.00 -2.94 -15.61
CA ALA A 393 -9.19 -1.74 -15.37
C ALA A 393 -8.02 -2.03 -14.42
N LEU A 394 -8.25 -2.79 -13.36
CA LEU A 394 -7.19 -3.24 -12.43
C LEU A 394 -6.21 -4.16 -13.13
N HIS A 395 -6.69 -5.11 -13.92
CA HIS A 395 -5.84 -6.01 -14.70
C HIS A 395 -4.95 -5.23 -15.67
N PHE A 396 -5.51 -4.25 -16.37
CA PHE A 396 -4.75 -3.38 -17.28
C PHE A 396 -3.63 -2.63 -16.53
N LEU A 397 -3.96 -2.03 -15.38
CA LEU A 397 -2.96 -1.32 -14.57
C LEU A 397 -1.89 -2.26 -14.03
N ALA A 398 -2.27 -3.48 -13.65
CA ALA A 398 -1.34 -4.49 -13.13
C ALA A 398 -0.33 -4.96 -14.18
N THR A 399 -0.75 -5.04 -15.46
CA THR A 399 0.04 -5.65 -16.53
C THR A 399 0.72 -4.64 -17.45
N THR A 400 0.22 -3.40 -17.54
CA THR A 400 0.73 -2.40 -18.49
C THR A 400 1.71 -1.48 -17.79
N ASP A 401 2.87 -1.25 -18.40
CA ASP A 401 3.87 -0.33 -17.87
C ASP A 401 3.87 0.99 -18.65
N LEU A 402 3.24 2.02 -18.10
CA LEU A 402 3.18 3.36 -18.70
C LEU A 402 4.50 4.14 -18.58
N THR A 403 5.51 3.57 -17.93
CA THR A 403 6.85 4.18 -17.88
C THR A 403 7.70 3.80 -19.08
N THR A 404 7.35 2.73 -19.77
CA THR A 404 8.09 2.23 -20.94
C THR A 404 7.27 2.30 -22.23
N SER A 405 6.00 1.89 -22.18
CA SER A 405 5.17 1.74 -23.39
C SER A 405 4.30 2.95 -23.71
N GLY A 406 3.82 3.66 -22.69
CA GLY A 406 2.88 4.77 -22.86
C GLY A 406 1.56 4.37 -23.53
N ILE A 407 0.53 5.18 -23.40
CA ILE A 407 -0.74 5.02 -24.13
C ILE A 407 -1.26 6.37 -24.64
N SER A 408 -2.11 6.35 -25.68
CA SER A 408 -2.70 7.56 -26.26
C SER A 408 -4.18 7.34 -26.57
N LEU A 409 -4.98 8.38 -26.27
CA LEU A 409 -6.38 8.48 -26.69
C LEU A 409 -6.53 9.06 -28.09
N SER A 410 -5.45 9.61 -28.65
CA SER A 410 -5.49 10.17 -30.02
C SER A 410 -5.59 9.05 -31.04
N LYS A 411 -6.57 9.17 -31.94
CA LYS A 411 -6.76 8.24 -33.07
C LYS A 411 -6.02 8.69 -34.32
N ASP A 412 -5.76 9.97 -34.42
CA ASP A 412 -5.14 10.56 -35.60
C ASP A 412 -3.63 10.56 -35.46
N ARG A 413 -2.96 9.85 -36.35
CA ARG A 413 -1.48 9.84 -36.44
C ARG A 413 -1.03 10.87 -37.46
N GLU A 414 -1.38 12.13 -37.21
CA GLU A 414 -0.82 13.20 -38.05
C GLU A 414 0.70 13.27 -37.83
N PRO A 415 1.49 13.37 -38.90
CA PRO A 415 2.96 13.47 -38.74
C PRO A 415 3.45 14.68 -37.95
N SER A 416 2.57 15.66 -37.76
CA SER A 416 2.87 16.88 -37.02
C SER A 416 2.74 16.72 -35.50
N LEU A 417 2.11 15.62 -35.02
CA LEU A 417 1.89 15.38 -33.58
C LEU A 417 3.10 14.67 -32.95
N PRO A 418 3.40 14.95 -31.66
CA PRO A 418 4.48 14.25 -30.97
C PRO A 418 4.20 12.75 -30.85
N SER A 419 5.24 11.96 -31.02
CA SER A 419 5.19 10.50 -30.81
C SER A 419 5.22 10.16 -29.32
N LEU A 420 4.85 8.92 -28.95
CA LEU A 420 4.99 8.44 -27.58
C LEU A 420 6.45 8.49 -27.11
N THR A 421 7.40 8.26 -28.00
CA THR A 421 8.84 8.37 -27.70
C THR A 421 9.24 9.80 -27.36
N ASP A 422 8.68 10.80 -28.05
CA ASP A 422 8.92 12.22 -27.71
C ASP A 422 8.40 12.54 -26.30
N PHE A 423 7.25 11.97 -25.94
CA PHE A 423 6.70 12.15 -24.58
C PHE A 423 7.56 11.46 -23.54
N HIS A 424 8.10 10.25 -23.81
CA HIS A 424 8.98 9.53 -22.87
C HIS A 424 10.32 10.25 -22.66
N GLN A 425 10.80 11.01 -23.64
CA GLN A 425 11.98 11.87 -23.43
C GLN A 425 11.72 12.99 -22.42
N ALA A 426 10.44 13.40 -22.27
CA ALA A 426 10.05 14.52 -21.43
C ALA A 426 9.40 14.10 -20.09
N PHE A 427 8.81 12.92 -20.00
CA PHE A 427 8.01 12.49 -18.86
C PHE A 427 8.28 11.04 -18.49
N GLN A 428 8.25 10.76 -17.20
CA GLN A 428 8.49 9.41 -16.67
C GLN A 428 7.31 8.46 -16.91
N VAL A 429 6.08 9.00 -16.95
CA VAL A 429 4.85 8.21 -17.17
C VAL A 429 4.07 8.87 -18.29
N VAL A 430 3.63 8.09 -19.28
CA VAL A 430 3.01 8.64 -20.49
C VAL A 430 1.60 8.10 -20.71
N PHE A 431 0.62 9.00 -20.64
CA PHE A 431 -0.76 8.78 -21.05
C PHE A 431 -1.23 10.05 -21.79
N VAL A 432 -1.21 9.97 -23.13
CA VAL A 432 -1.50 11.12 -23.98
C VAL A 432 -3.02 11.24 -24.21
N ASP A 433 -3.50 12.45 -24.20
CA ASP A 433 -4.91 12.78 -24.40
C ASP A 433 -5.38 12.58 -25.86
N SER A 434 -6.64 12.87 -26.10
CA SER A 434 -7.26 12.75 -27.42
C SER A 434 -6.76 13.77 -28.45
N SER A 435 -6.18 14.90 -28.02
CA SER A 435 -5.57 15.88 -28.94
C SER A 435 -4.19 15.44 -29.45
N GLY A 436 -3.55 14.45 -28.78
CA GLY A 436 -2.20 14.02 -29.07
C GLY A 436 -1.11 14.99 -28.59
N LEU A 437 -1.46 16.01 -27.81
CA LEU A 437 -0.54 17.08 -27.43
C LEU A 437 -0.20 17.11 -25.95
N VAL A 438 -0.98 16.46 -25.10
CA VAL A 438 -0.80 16.62 -23.64
C VAL A 438 -0.75 15.28 -22.92
N ASN A 439 0.26 15.15 -22.08
CA ASN A 439 0.40 14.01 -21.21
C ASN A 439 -0.43 14.20 -19.92
N LEU A 440 -1.44 13.36 -19.74
CA LEU A 440 -2.31 13.37 -18.56
C LEU A 440 -1.55 13.02 -17.27
N CYS A 441 -0.44 12.28 -17.39
CA CYS A 441 0.42 11.85 -16.28
C CYS A 441 1.63 12.78 -16.06
N ALA A 442 1.61 14.03 -16.57
CA ALA A 442 2.76 14.93 -16.57
C ALA A 442 3.37 15.22 -15.16
N ASP A 443 2.55 15.17 -14.11
CA ASP A 443 2.99 15.39 -12.72
C ASP A 443 3.29 14.07 -11.96
N MET A 444 3.15 12.90 -12.63
CA MET A 444 3.32 11.58 -12.00
C MET A 444 4.76 11.09 -12.17
N THR A 445 5.38 10.61 -11.08
CA THR A 445 6.72 9.98 -11.16
C THR A 445 6.58 8.50 -11.50
N ALA A 446 7.64 7.90 -12.02
CA ALA A 446 7.71 6.44 -12.24
C ALA A 446 7.43 5.67 -10.96
N ASN A 447 7.99 6.12 -9.84
CA ASN A 447 7.78 5.52 -8.53
C ASN A 447 6.29 5.53 -8.12
N THR A 448 5.59 6.65 -8.36
CA THR A 448 4.13 6.72 -8.09
C THR A 448 3.36 5.71 -8.94
N TYR A 449 3.75 5.57 -10.21
CA TYR A 449 3.09 4.61 -11.10
C TYR A 449 3.36 3.15 -10.65
N LYS A 450 4.57 2.84 -10.21
CA LYS A 450 4.91 1.53 -9.61
C LYS A 450 4.02 1.21 -8.41
N GLN A 451 3.70 2.21 -7.57
CA GLN A 451 2.77 2.04 -6.46
C GLN A 451 1.37 1.69 -6.97
N VAL A 452 0.86 2.41 -7.98
CA VAL A 452 -0.45 2.12 -8.60
C VAL A 452 -0.47 0.70 -9.17
N GLN A 453 0.58 0.32 -9.88
CA GLN A 453 0.72 -1.01 -10.48
C GLN A 453 0.74 -2.12 -9.42
N PHE A 454 1.48 -1.90 -8.34
CA PHE A 454 1.55 -2.82 -7.20
C PHE A 454 0.18 -3.02 -6.55
N GLU A 455 -0.53 -1.92 -6.26
CA GLU A 455 -1.87 -1.99 -5.65
C GLU A 455 -2.88 -2.67 -6.59
N ALA A 456 -2.75 -2.45 -7.89
CA ALA A 456 -3.60 -3.13 -8.87
C ALA A 456 -3.37 -4.64 -8.88
N ARG A 457 -2.10 -5.09 -8.80
CA ARG A 457 -1.77 -6.54 -8.70
C ARG A 457 -2.35 -7.15 -7.42
N GLN A 458 -2.12 -6.50 -6.27
CA GLN A 458 -2.65 -6.95 -4.98
C GLN A 458 -4.17 -7.05 -5.02
N SER A 459 -4.82 -6.06 -5.66
CA SER A 459 -6.29 -6.05 -5.80
C SER A 459 -6.78 -7.22 -6.65
N MET A 460 -6.05 -7.56 -7.71
CA MET A 460 -6.38 -8.72 -8.54
C MET A 460 -6.26 -10.03 -7.74
N GLU A 461 -5.20 -10.18 -6.96
CA GLU A 461 -5.01 -11.35 -6.09
C GLU A 461 -6.15 -11.50 -5.09
N ILE A 462 -6.59 -10.39 -4.48
CA ILE A 462 -7.73 -10.36 -3.55
C ILE A 462 -9.03 -10.75 -4.25
N LEU A 463 -9.26 -10.26 -5.47
CA LEU A 463 -10.47 -10.57 -6.25
C LEU A 463 -10.48 -12.03 -6.74
N ASP A 464 -9.32 -12.65 -6.89
CA ASP A 464 -9.17 -14.04 -7.32
C ASP A 464 -9.29 -15.03 -6.14
N ASP A 465 -9.02 -14.58 -4.92
CA ASP A 465 -9.08 -15.45 -3.73
C ASP A 465 -10.52 -15.54 -3.20
N LYS A 466 -11.15 -16.67 -3.44
CA LYS A 466 -12.53 -16.96 -3.01
C LYS A 466 -12.68 -17.09 -1.48
N ARG A 467 -11.56 -17.13 -0.75
CA ARG A 467 -11.56 -17.35 0.71
C ARG A 467 -11.72 -16.05 1.50
N VAL A 468 -11.55 -14.89 0.85
CA VAL A 468 -11.57 -13.60 1.50
C VAL A 468 -12.76 -12.75 1.04
N ASP A 469 -13.20 -11.83 1.90
CA ASP A 469 -14.19 -10.83 1.51
C ASP A 469 -13.49 -9.69 0.76
N GLY A 470 -13.47 -9.81 -0.57
CA GLY A 470 -12.83 -8.81 -1.45
C GLY A 470 -13.41 -7.42 -1.29
N PHE A 471 -14.71 -7.28 -1.01
CA PHE A 471 -15.33 -5.96 -0.80
C PHE A 471 -14.78 -5.28 0.45
N GLN A 472 -14.78 -6.01 1.56
CA GLN A 472 -14.28 -5.50 2.85
C GLN A 472 -12.81 -5.08 2.73
N LEU A 473 -11.98 -5.93 2.09
CA LEU A 473 -10.55 -5.68 1.97
C LEU A 473 -10.23 -4.50 1.03
N LEU A 474 -10.93 -4.38 -0.12
CA LEU A 474 -10.62 -3.36 -1.12
C LEU A 474 -11.22 -2.00 -0.83
N PHE A 475 -12.42 -1.93 -0.25
CA PHE A 475 -13.16 -0.68 -0.13
C PHE A 475 -13.32 -0.19 1.32
N MET A 476 -13.30 -1.11 2.29
CA MET A 476 -13.59 -0.78 3.69
C MET A 476 -12.34 -0.78 4.57
N THR A 477 -11.24 -1.41 4.15
CA THR A 477 -10.02 -1.51 4.96
C THR A 477 -9.02 -0.43 4.58
N GLN A 478 -8.64 0.38 5.55
CA GLN A 478 -7.62 1.42 5.37
C GLN A 478 -6.21 0.83 5.47
N LYS A 479 -5.30 1.33 4.63
CA LYS A 479 -3.90 0.89 4.56
C LYS A 479 -2.97 2.04 4.99
N PRO A 480 -2.90 2.38 6.29
CA PRO A 480 -1.97 3.44 6.73
C PRO A 480 -0.52 2.99 6.55
N LEU A 481 0.36 3.96 6.28
CA LEU A 481 1.78 3.74 5.95
C LEU A 481 2.47 2.79 6.93
N VAL A 482 2.28 2.99 8.23
CA VAL A 482 2.97 2.23 9.28
C VAL A 482 2.52 0.76 9.40
N ARG A 483 1.34 0.40 8.85
CA ARG A 483 0.86 -0.99 8.83
C ARG A 483 1.07 -1.64 7.46
N THR A 484 1.27 -0.83 6.42
CA THR A 484 1.43 -1.32 5.05
C THR A 484 2.89 -1.70 4.76
N PHE A 485 3.82 -0.86 5.18
CA PHE A 485 5.24 -0.99 4.85
C PHE A 485 6.04 -1.54 6.01
N ASP A 486 7.03 -2.38 5.71
CA ASP A 486 7.87 -3.05 6.70
C ASP A 486 8.77 -2.08 7.45
N HIS A 487 9.33 -1.10 6.73
CA HIS A 487 10.08 0.00 7.32
C HIS A 487 9.49 1.31 6.83
N VAL A 488 9.52 2.32 7.70
CA VAL A 488 9.05 3.67 7.39
C VAL A 488 10.12 4.66 7.84
N PHE A 489 10.38 5.69 7.04
CA PHE A 489 11.24 6.77 7.52
C PHE A 489 10.65 8.12 7.13
N HIS A 490 11.00 9.12 7.92
CA HIS A 490 10.56 10.50 7.74
C HIS A 490 11.75 11.42 7.59
N LEU A 491 11.72 12.27 6.58
CA LEU A 491 12.67 13.36 6.42
C LEU A 491 12.08 14.58 7.14
N ARG A 492 12.64 14.90 8.32
CA ARG A 492 12.11 15.93 9.23
C ARG A 492 12.41 17.36 8.78
N HIS A 493 13.57 17.60 8.20
CA HIS A 493 14.04 18.93 7.83
C HIS A 493 13.98 19.12 6.32
N VAL A 494 12.77 19.34 5.80
CA VAL A 494 12.51 19.46 4.35
C VAL A 494 13.33 20.60 3.73
N SER A 495 13.68 21.63 4.50
CA SER A 495 14.57 22.72 4.06
C SER A 495 15.94 22.24 3.57
N LYS A 496 16.42 21.10 4.05
CA LYS A 496 17.68 20.49 3.56
C LYS A 496 17.61 20.12 2.07
N LEU A 497 16.43 19.89 1.53
CA LEU A 497 16.26 19.66 0.10
C LEU A 497 16.60 20.91 -0.74
N GLN A 498 16.54 22.10 -0.18
CA GLN A 498 16.99 23.31 -0.88
C GLN A 498 18.51 23.27 -1.09
N THR A 499 19.28 22.84 -0.08
CA THR A 499 20.72 22.62 -0.19
C THR A 499 21.02 21.50 -1.18
N ALA A 500 20.30 20.39 -1.11
CA ALA A 500 20.42 19.28 -2.05
C ALA A 500 20.15 19.72 -3.49
N CYS A 501 19.13 20.55 -3.71
CA CYS A 501 18.78 21.11 -5.02
C CYS A 501 19.96 21.94 -5.62
N LYS A 502 20.64 22.70 -4.78
CA LYS A 502 21.81 23.48 -5.19
C LYS A 502 23.02 22.59 -5.50
N LYS A 503 23.30 21.63 -4.62
CA LYS A 503 24.41 20.67 -4.77
C LYS A 503 24.27 19.87 -6.07
N MET A 504 23.08 19.41 -6.39
CA MET A 504 22.78 18.63 -7.61
C MET A 504 22.56 19.51 -8.84
N GLN A 505 22.70 20.83 -8.74
CA GLN A 505 22.54 21.78 -9.84
C GLN A 505 21.16 21.68 -10.54
N LEU A 506 20.09 21.44 -9.78
CA LEU A 506 18.73 21.23 -10.30
C LEU A 506 17.99 22.55 -10.53
N LEU A 507 18.68 23.63 -10.91
CA LEU A 507 18.06 24.94 -11.10
C LEU A 507 17.00 24.93 -12.22
N ASN A 508 17.24 24.19 -13.30
CA ASN A 508 16.26 24.02 -14.38
C ASN A 508 14.98 23.35 -13.86
N ALA A 509 15.12 22.22 -13.16
CA ALA A 509 13.99 21.51 -12.55
C ALA A 509 13.24 22.40 -11.54
N LEU A 510 13.96 23.19 -10.78
CA LEU A 510 13.38 24.13 -9.83
C LEU A 510 12.52 25.19 -10.52
N MET A 511 13.02 25.76 -11.63
CA MET A 511 12.26 26.73 -12.43
C MET A 511 11.00 26.10 -13.04
N ASP A 512 11.13 24.87 -13.52
CA ASP A 512 10.01 24.12 -14.09
C ASP A 512 8.92 23.78 -13.05
N ARG A 513 9.28 23.70 -11.78
CA ARG A 513 8.34 23.42 -10.67
C ARG A 513 7.94 24.70 -9.92
N GLY A 514 8.13 25.88 -10.54
CA GLY A 514 7.71 27.17 -9.96
C GLY A 514 8.39 27.49 -8.62
N GLY A 515 9.64 27.07 -8.45
CA GLY A 515 10.38 27.29 -7.21
C GLY A 515 10.17 26.23 -6.13
N ASN A 516 9.39 25.16 -6.44
CA ASN A 516 9.15 24.07 -5.50
C ASN A 516 10.35 23.10 -5.50
N TYR A 517 11.29 23.30 -4.57
CA TYR A 517 12.48 22.47 -4.49
C TYR A 517 12.17 21.03 -4.02
N VAL A 518 11.08 20.80 -3.29
CA VAL A 518 10.66 19.43 -2.94
C VAL A 518 10.32 18.66 -4.22
N ALA A 519 9.45 19.25 -5.04
CA ALA A 519 9.04 18.63 -6.32
C ALA A 519 10.21 18.52 -7.31
N ALA A 520 11.20 19.41 -7.24
CA ALA A 520 12.38 19.36 -8.09
C ALA A 520 13.37 18.25 -7.69
N VAL A 521 13.56 18.02 -6.40
CA VAL A 521 14.55 17.06 -5.86
C VAL A 521 13.96 15.64 -5.78
N LEU A 522 12.66 15.50 -5.51
CA LEU A 522 12.02 14.21 -5.22
C LEU A 522 12.30 13.10 -6.25
N PRO A 523 12.21 13.34 -7.58
CA PRO A 523 12.51 12.28 -8.53
C PRO A 523 13.94 11.73 -8.42
N PHE A 524 14.91 12.62 -8.17
CA PHE A 524 16.32 12.26 -7.97
C PHE A 524 16.52 11.54 -6.65
N PHE A 525 15.88 12.02 -5.61
CA PHE A 525 15.89 11.41 -4.28
C PHE A 525 15.40 9.95 -4.35
N LEU A 526 14.27 9.72 -5.01
CA LEU A 526 13.70 8.37 -5.19
C LEU A 526 14.62 7.48 -6.01
N SER A 527 15.18 8.00 -7.11
CA SER A 527 16.12 7.27 -7.97
C SER A 527 17.39 6.84 -7.21
N LEU A 528 17.95 7.74 -6.39
CA LEU A 528 19.11 7.40 -5.54
C LEU A 528 18.78 6.26 -4.57
N LEU A 529 17.62 6.34 -3.92
CA LEU A 529 17.19 5.30 -2.99
C LEU A 529 16.91 3.97 -3.70
N GLU A 530 16.23 3.99 -4.85
CA GLU A 530 15.98 2.78 -5.64
C GLU A 530 17.29 2.11 -6.07
N ARG A 531 18.28 2.90 -6.50
CA ARG A 531 19.61 2.37 -6.88
C ARG A 531 20.34 1.77 -5.67
N GLY A 532 20.34 2.46 -4.55
CA GLY A 532 21.08 2.00 -3.36
C GLY A 532 20.44 0.83 -2.63
N LEU A 533 19.11 0.80 -2.57
CA LEU A 533 18.38 -0.30 -1.94
C LEU A 533 18.29 -1.50 -2.88
N ALA A 534 18.32 -1.27 -4.18
CA ALA A 534 18.36 -2.30 -5.24
C ALA A 534 17.32 -3.42 -4.96
N ARG A 535 17.77 -4.68 -4.91
CA ARG A 535 16.90 -5.85 -4.72
C ARG A 535 16.38 -6.03 -3.28
N ARG A 536 16.89 -5.25 -2.32
CA ARG A 536 16.48 -5.34 -0.91
C ARG A 536 15.04 -4.87 -0.69
N VAL A 537 14.53 -4.03 -1.59
CA VAL A 537 13.21 -3.42 -1.45
C VAL A 537 12.36 -3.75 -2.69
N ALA A 538 11.21 -4.38 -2.47
CA ALA A 538 10.25 -4.72 -3.53
C ALA A 538 9.47 -3.48 -3.98
N LEU A 539 9.20 -2.55 -3.05
CA LEU A 539 8.49 -1.30 -3.35
C LEU A 539 8.95 -0.20 -2.41
N LEU A 540 9.36 0.92 -3.00
CA LEU A 540 9.60 2.19 -2.29
C LEU A 540 8.38 3.08 -2.53
N ALA A 541 7.68 3.45 -1.47
CA ALA A 541 6.53 4.34 -1.51
C ALA A 541 6.87 5.68 -0.87
N HIS A 542 6.13 6.72 -1.23
CA HIS A 542 6.27 8.02 -0.59
C HIS A 542 4.93 8.69 -0.40
N GLN A 543 4.84 9.52 0.62
CA GLN A 543 3.66 10.30 0.93
C GLN A 543 4.06 11.76 1.13
N LEU A 544 3.53 12.62 0.26
CA LEU A 544 3.75 14.06 0.38
C LEU A 544 2.61 14.67 1.21
N PRO A 545 2.93 15.57 2.14
CA PRO A 545 1.89 16.28 2.88
C PRO A 545 1.05 17.14 1.93
N GLN A 546 -0.26 17.08 2.08
CA GLN A 546 -1.16 17.90 1.27
C GLN A 546 -1.05 19.36 1.69
N THR A 547 -0.87 20.24 0.71
CA THR A 547 -0.89 21.68 0.96
C THR A 547 -2.32 22.09 1.33
N GLN A 548 -2.50 22.62 2.53
CA GLN A 548 -3.80 23.10 3.00
C GLN A 548 -4.20 24.37 2.25
N PRO A 549 -5.49 24.59 2.00
CA PRO A 549 -5.97 25.87 1.51
C PRO A 549 -5.55 26.99 2.45
N TRP A 550 -5.25 28.17 1.87
CA TRP A 550 -4.83 29.32 2.65
C TRP A 550 -5.67 30.56 2.31
N SER A 551 -5.76 31.48 3.26
CA SER A 551 -6.50 32.73 3.10
C SER A 551 -5.96 33.57 1.95
N ILE A 552 -6.82 34.26 1.24
CA ILE A 552 -6.45 35.18 0.15
C ILE A 552 -5.56 36.34 0.63
N HIS A 553 -5.49 36.57 1.95
CA HIS A 553 -4.67 37.61 2.58
C HIS A 553 -3.27 37.13 3.00
N LEU A 554 -2.98 35.84 2.80
CA LEU A 554 -1.69 35.26 3.17
C LEU A 554 -0.85 34.96 1.92
N ASP A 555 0.45 35.09 2.04
CA ASP A 555 1.37 34.64 1.00
C ASP A 555 1.24 33.11 0.80
N PRO A 556 1.53 32.60 -0.40
CA PRO A 556 1.55 31.16 -0.64
C PRO A 556 2.42 30.41 0.40
N PRO A 557 1.98 29.23 0.84
CA PRO A 557 2.75 28.45 1.82
C PRO A 557 4.17 28.20 1.37
N LYS A 558 5.11 28.40 2.28
CA LYS A 558 6.55 28.19 2.03
C LYS A 558 6.92 26.76 2.44
N HIS A 559 8.01 26.26 1.89
CA HIS A 559 8.46 24.88 2.18
C HIS A 559 8.81 24.64 3.64
N LYS A 560 9.18 25.69 4.38
CA LYS A 560 9.42 25.60 5.82
C LYS A 560 8.15 25.21 6.60
N ASP A 561 6.99 25.42 6.01
CA ASP A 561 5.70 25.11 6.63
C ASP A 561 5.33 23.63 6.42
N ILE A 562 6.11 22.87 5.64
CA ILE A 562 5.97 21.42 5.45
C ILE A 562 6.69 20.72 6.60
N SER A 563 5.96 19.92 7.37
CA SER A 563 6.50 19.27 8.58
C SER A 563 7.51 18.16 8.27
N SER A 564 7.18 17.24 7.38
CA SER A 564 8.03 16.10 7.02
C SER A 564 7.55 15.44 5.73
N LEU A 565 8.46 14.71 5.09
CA LEU A 565 8.14 13.78 4.00
C LEU A 565 8.25 12.37 4.56
N SER A 566 7.29 11.51 4.22
CA SER A 566 7.24 10.14 4.71
C SER A 566 7.48 9.16 3.58
N PHE A 567 8.24 8.11 3.86
CA PHE A 567 8.60 7.06 2.90
C PHE A 567 8.36 5.70 3.53
N GLY A 568 7.86 4.75 2.73
CA GLY A 568 7.62 3.38 3.14
C GLY A 568 8.45 2.41 2.29
N LEU A 569 9.02 1.41 2.92
CA LEU A 569 9.80 0.34 2.27
C LEU A 569 9.07 -0.98 2.47
N LEU A 570 8.73 -1.63 1.37
CA LEU A 570 8.29 -3.02 1.38
C LEU A 570 9.52 -3.88 1.10
N LEU A 571 9.95 -4.67 2.06
CA LEU A 571 11.21 -5.40 1.97
C LEU A 571 11.07 -6.67 1.11
N ASN A 572 12.15 -7.03 0.44
CA ASN A 572 12.27 -8.31 -0.24
C ASN A 572 12.95 -9.28 0.72
N LEU A 573 12.23 -10.32 1.15
CA LEU A 573 12.70 -11.28 2.15
C LEU A 573 14.06 -11.93 1.81
N ASP A 574 14.28 -12.19 0.53
CA ASP A 574 15.49 -12.91 0.08
C ASP A 574 16.77 -12.06 0.21
N PHE A 575 16.64 -10.74 0.08
CA PHE A 575 17.80 -9.84 -0.06
C PHE A 575 17.90 -8.79 1.05
N ALA A 576 16.83 -8.54 1.79
CA ALA A 576 16.76 -7.43 2.75
C ALA A 576 17.90 -7.43 3.78
N ASN A 577 18.30 -8.63 4.23
CA ASN A 577 19.31 -8.84 5.27
C ASN A 577 20.72 -9.09 4.71
N SER A 578 20.92 -8.98 3.38
CA SER A 578 22.22 -9.22 2.75
C SER A 578 23.25 -8.16 3.19
N VAL A 579 24.35 -8.64 3.77
CA VAL A 579 25.43 -7.77 4.26
C VAL A 579 26.37 -7.32 3.14
N LEU A 580 26.33 -8.01 1.99
CA LEU A 580 27.25 -7.78 0.89
C LEU A 580 26.52 -7.24 -0.32
N GLU A 581 27.06 -6.18 -0.90
CA GLU A 581 26.68 -5.67 -2.22
C GLU A 581 27.86 -5.94 -3.16
N ARG A 582 27.72 -6.90 -4.07
CA ARG A 582 28.73 -7.20 -5.07
C ARG A 582 28.50 -6.28 -6.28
N GLY A 583 29.51 -5.53 -6.65
CA GLY A 583 29.55 -4.62 -7.79
C GLY A 583 30.16 -5.27 -9.03
N PRO A 584 30.45 -4.46 -10.06
CA PRO A 584 31.08 -4.92 -11.28
C PRO A 584 32.53 -5.33 -11.06
N GLU A 585 33.10 -6.04 -12.02
CA GLU A 585 34.51 -6.41 -12.04
C GLU A 585 35.39 -5.15 -12.14
N ALA A 586 36.57 -5.22 -11.55
CA ALA A 586 37.45 -4.06 -11.35
C ALA A 586 37.89 -3.38 -12.67
N ASP A 587 37.94 -4.15 -13.76
CA ASP A 587 38.32 -3.69 -15.09
C ASP A 587 37.17 -3.16 -15.97
N GLN A 588 35.94 -3.25 -15.50
CA GLN A 588 34.76 -2.74 -16.22
C GLN A 588 34.56 -1.25 -15.99
N ASP A 589 34.05 -0.55 -17.00
CA ASP A 589 33.76 0.89 -16.91
C ASP A 589 32.77 1.22 -15.79
N GLU A 590 31.82 0.32 -15.56
CA GLU A 590 30.81 0.41 -14.51
C GLU A 590 31.41 0.40 -13.10
N ALA A 591 32.64 -0.12 -12.93
CA ALA A 591 33.32 -0.13 -11.62
C ALA A 591 33.60 1.30 -11.13
N MET A 592 33.92 2.23 -12.03
CA MET A 592 34.09 3.64 -11.67
C MET A 592 32.79 4.26 -11.19
N GLU A 593 31.67 3.95 -11.86
CA GLU A 593 30.35 4.43 -11.42
C GLU A 593 29.95 3.87 -10.04
N PHE A 594 30.21 2.57 -9.82
CA PHE A 594 29.94 1.92 -8.55
C PHE A 594 30.75 2.57 -7.42
N ARG A 595 32.06 2.79 -7.64
CA ARG A 595 32.96 3.41 -6.68
C ARG A 595 32.51 4.85 -6.34
N GLN A 596 32.14 5.62 -7.37
CA GLN A 596 31.63 6.98 -7.17
C GLN A 596 30.29 6.98 -6.41
N PHE A 597 29.39 6.03 -6.70
CA PHE A 597 28.07 5.95 -6.06
C PHE A 597 28.19 5.63 -4.55
N TRP A 598 29.08 4.71 -4.18
CA TRP A 598 29.21 4.28 -2.79
C TRP A 598 30.29 5.07 -2.01
N GLY A 599 31.15 5.82 -2.71
CA GLY A 599 32.22 6.59 -2.11
C GLY A 599 33.18 5.72 -1.32
N GLU A 600 33.51 6.15 -0.10
CA GLU A 600 34.46 5.46 0.80
C GLU A 600 34.04 4.05 1.21
N ARG A 601 32.77 3.67 0.98
CA ARG A 601 32.28 2.33 1.32
C ARG A 601 32.61 1.29 0.24
N SER A 602 33.01 1.71 -0.97
CA SER A 602 33.40 0.77 -2.03
C SER A 602 34.83 0.28 -1.82
N GLU A 603 35.03 -1.03 -1.82
CA GLU A 603 36.33 -1.68 -1.68
C GLU A 603 36.49 -2.77 -2.75
N LEU A 604 37.74 -2.90 -3.24
CA LEU A 604 38.08 -4.03 -4.11
C LEU A 604 38.20 -5.32 -3.28
N ARG A 605 37.44 -6.34 -3.68
CA ARG A 605 37.48 -7.64 -3.01
C ARG A 605 37.64 -8.76 -4.00
N ARG A 606 38.46 -9.75 -3.65
CA ARG A 606 38.59 -10.99 -4.42
C ARG A 606 37.57 -12.01 -3.87
N PHE A 607 36.79 -12.58 -4.73
CA PHE A 607 35.76 -13.57 -4.39
C PHE A 607 36.29 -15.01 -4.58
N GLN A 608 35.52 -16.00 -4.12
CA GLN A 608 35.88 -17.41 -4.17
C GLN A 608 36.06 -17.92 -5.60
N ASP A 609 35.35 -17.33 -6.55
CA ASP A 609 35.46 -17.60 -7.98
C ASP A 609 36.74 -17.03 -8.60
N GLY A 610 37.56 -16.34 -7.81
CA GLY A 610 38.81 -15.72 -8.25
C GLY A 610 38.64 -14.29 -8.79
N VAL A 611 37.44 -13.87 -9.06
CA VAL A 611 37.15 -12.56 -9.68
C VAL A 611 37.34 -11.43 -8.65
N ILE A 612 37.95 -10.33 -9.10
CA ILE A 612 38.10 -9.12 -8.27
C ILE A 612 37.02 -8.11 -8.70
N CYS A 613 36.11 -7.81 -7.77
CA CYS A 613 35.02 -6.87 -7.98
C CYS A 613 35.05 -5.72 -6.97
N GLU A 614 34.44 -4.61 -7.33
CA GLU A 614 34.03 -3.61 -6.36
C GLU A 614 32.97 -4.23 -5.44
N ALA A 615 32.99 -3.89 -4.17
CA ALA A 615 32.03 -4.43 -3.22
C ALA A 615 31.80 -3.44 -2.06
N VAL A 616 30.61 -3.52 -1.46
CA VAL A 616 30.29 -2.82 -0.21
C VAL A 616 29.90 -3.87 0.84
N LEU A 617 30.53 -3.78 1.99
CA LEU A 617 30.18 -4.63 3.13
C LEU A 617 29.52 -3.78 4.22
N TRP A 618 28.32 -4.21 4.65
CA TRP A 618 27.55 -3.53 5.69
C TRP A 618 27.85 -4.16 7.05
N ASP A 619 28.06 -3.32 8.05
CA ASP A 619 28.41 -3.75 9.42
C ASP A 619 27.15 -4.31 10.11
N ALA A 620 27.09 -5.62 10.26
CA ALA A 620 25.98 -6.29 10.92
C ALA A 620 26.42 -7.62 11.51
N ALA A 621 26.66 -7.65 12.82
CA ALA A 621 27.11 -8.84 13.54
C ALA A 621 25.96 -9.82 13.83
N ASN A 622 24.74 -9.33 13.99
CA ASN A 622 23.58 -10.15 14.37
C ASN A 622 22.35 -9.80 13.51
N LEU A 623 21.30 -10.61 13.63
CA LEU A 623 20.09 -10.48 12.82
C LEU A 623 19.40 -9.12 12.99
N CYS A 624 19.34 -8.61 14.21
CA CYS A 624 18.77 -7.28 14.50
C CYS A 624 19.47 -6.18 13.70
N GLN A 625 20.81 -6.23 13.66
CA GLN A 625 21.60 -5.27 12.89
C GLN A 625 21.41 -5.47 11.37
N LYS A 626 21.32 -6.74 10.92
CA LYS A 626 21.05 -7.04 9.51
C LYS A 626 19.72 -6.46 9.03
N ARG A 627 18.69 -6.49 9.88
CA ARG A 627 17.40 -5.88 9.59
C ARG A 627 17.47 -4.36 9.39
N LEU A 628 18.50 -3.70 9.92
CA LEU A 628 18.72 -2.25 9.80
C LEU A 628 19.68 -1.86 8.67
N ILE A 629 20.15 -2.81 7.85
CA ILE A 629 20.98 -2.50 6.69
C ILE A 629 20.28 -1.49 5.75
N PRO A 630 18.99 -1.60 5.42
CA PRO A 630 18.33 -0.56 4.62
C PRO A 630 18.43 0.84 5.23
N GLU A 631 18.37 0.96 6.55
CA GLU A 631 18.58 2.24 7.25
C GLU A 631 20.02 2.77 7.05
N GLN A 632 21.02 1.90 7.19
CA GLN A 632 22.44 2.28 6.97
C GLN A 632 22.65 2.80 5.54
N ILE A 633 22.07 2.09 4.55
CA ILE A 633 22.13 2.46 3.13
C ILE A 633 21.51 3.86 2.92
N ILE A 634 20.29 4.07 3.42
CA ILE A 634 19.57 5.34 3.26
C ILE A 634 20.36 6.49 3.86
N ARG A 635 20.84 6.33 5.09
CA ARG A 635 21.63 7.37 5.78
C ARG A 635 22.89 7.70 5.01
N HIS A 636 23.63 6.68 4.57
CA HIS A 636 24.88 6.85 3.82
C HIS A 636 24.65 7.59 2.50
N ILE A 637 23.69 7.13 1.69
CA ILE A 637 23.42 7.71 0.37
C ILE A 637 22.92 9.17 0.47
N LEU A 638 22.00 9.43 1.38
CA LEU A 638 21.45 10.78 1.55
C LEU A 638 22.50 11.77 2.07
N LYS A 639 23.40 11.29 2.93
CA LYS A 639 24.53 12.10 3.41
C LYS A 639 25.52 12.38 2.27
N LEU A 640 25.93 11.34 1.54
CA LEU A 640 26.95 11.42 0.49
C LEU A 640 26.48 12.31 -0.69
N HIS A 641 25.31 12.02 -1.24
CA HIS A 641 24.85 12.65 -2.48
C HIS A 641 24.07 13.94 -2.26
N LEU A 642 23.27 14.03 -1.20
CA LEU A 642 22.36 15.16 -0.99
C LEU A 642 22.76 16.06 0.19
N ASP A 643 23.79 15.70 0.93
CA ASP A 643 24.28 16.44 2.09
C ASP A 643 23.20 16.55 3.19
N ILE A 644 22.35 15.53 3.29
CA ILE A 644 21.30 15.44 4.31
C ILE A 644 21.90 14.77 5.55
N PRO A 645 21.95 15.46 6.69
CA PRO A 645 22.53 14.88 7.90
C PRO A 645 21.61 13.76 8.47
N GLU A 646 22.24 12.80 9.13
CA GLU A 646 21.52 11.64 9.73
C GLU A 646 20.45 12.07 10.72
N THR A 647 20.65 13.18 11.42
CA THR A 647 19.72 13.78 12.39
C THR A 647 18.40 14.23 11.75
N SER A 648 18.39 14.45 10.43
CA SER A 648 17.18 14.81 9.66
C SER A 648 16.32 13.60 9.32
N ILE A 649 16.83 12.38 9.54
CA ILE A 649 16.15 11.14 9.16
C ILE A 649 15.65 10.45 10.43
N SER A 650 14.33 10.33 10.57
CA SER A 650 13.69 9.53 11.62
C SER A 650 13.28 8.18 11.00
N TYR A 651 13.91 7.09 11.43
CA TYR A 651 13.71 5.76 10.84
C TYR A 651 12.97 4.86 11.82
N VAL A 652 11.98 4.12 11.31
CA VAL A 652 11.12 3.21 12.07
C VAL A 652 11.20 1.84 11.39
N GLY A 653 12.10 0.99 11.87
CA GLY A 653 12.29 -0.35 11.32
C GLY A 653 12.31 -1.43 12.40
N ALA A 654 13.02 -1.18 13.50
CA ALA A 654 13.22 -2.17 14.58
C ALA A 654 13.08 -1.54 15.98
N LEU A 655 12.21 -0.54 16.13
CA LEU A 655 12.06 0.20 17.40
C LEU A 655 11.57 -0.68 18.55
N LEU A 656 10.78 -1.73 18.26
CA LEU A 656 10.19 -2.59 19.28
C LEU A 656 11.05 -3.82 19.61
N GLU A 657 12.03 -4.15 18.79
CA GLU A 657 12.89 -5.33 19.02
C GLU A 657 13.65 -5.30 20.35
N PRO A 658 14.10 -4.14 20.89
CA PRO A 658 14.71 -4.13 22.23
C PRO A 658 13.80 -4.63 23.35
N LEU A 659 12.49 -4.66 23.18
CA LEU A 659 11.55 -5.19 24.17
C LEU A 659 11.65 -6.70 24.39
N ILE A 660 12.21 -7.43 23.41
CA ILE A 660 12.44 -8.88 23.46
C ILE A 660 13.93 -9.21 23.46
N LYS A 661 14.79 -8.23 23.73
CA LYS A 661 16.24 -8.40 23.79
C LYS A 661 16.65 -9.06 25.12
N LEU A 662 17.61 -9.99 25.06
CA LEU A 662 18.19 -10.65 26.23
C LEU A 662 19.36 -9.83 26.77
N GLY A 663 19.33 -9.53 28.08
CA GLY A 663 20.44 -8.92 28.78
C GLY A 663 20.80 -7.49 28.33
N HIS A 664 21.95 -7.04 28.78
CA HIS A 664 22.48 -5.69 28.51
C HIS A 664 23.49 -5.64 27.36
N GLU A 665 23.94 -6.78 26.89
CA GLU A 665 24.91 -6.85 25.79
C GLU A 665 24.27 -6.43 24.46
N PRO A 666 25.05 -5.98 23.48
CA PRO A 666 24.55 -5.67 22.15
C PRO A 666 24.20 -6.90 21.31
N ALA A 667 24.08 -8.06 21.97
CA ALA A 667 23.59 -9.29 21.36
C ALA A 667 22.19 -9.12 20.78
N GLY A 668 21.82 -9.98 19.88
CA GLY A 668 20.54 -9.93 19.16
C GLY A 668 19.32 -10.14 20.05
N THR A 669 18.17 -10.29 19.40
CA THR A 669 16.88 -10.41 20.07
C THR A 669 16.62 -11.78 20.70
N GLY A 670 17.57 -12.72 20.61
CA GLY A 670 17.43 -14.08 21.15
C GLY A 670 17.12 -15.14 20.12
N GLU A 671 16.91 -14.76 18.87
CA GLU A 671 16.72 -15.73 17.78
C GLU A 671 17.96 -16.61 17.59
N GLU A 672 19.15 -16.01 17.73
CA GLU A 672 20.43 -16.73 17.67
C GLU A 672 20.56 -17.75 18.80
N GLU A 673 20.03 -17.43 19.99
CA GLU A 673 20.02 -18.35 21.12
C GLU A 673 19.07 -19.54 20.87
N MET A 674 17.92 -19.27 20.21
CA MET A 674 17.03 -20.38 19.83
C MET A 674 17.67 -21.28 18.78
N VAL A 675 18.42 -20.73 17.83
CA VAL A 675 19.19 -21.53 16.86
C VAL A 675 20.20 -22.42 17.58
N ARG A 676 20.90 -21.90 18.58
CA ARG A 676 21.86 -22.67 19.41
C ARG A 676 21.17 -23.81 20.15
N LEU A 677 20.04 -23.49 20.78
CA LEU A 677 19.19 -24.47 21.47
C LEU A 677 18.71 -25.58 20.52
N ILE A 678 18.22 -25.18 19.33
CA ILE A 678 17.71 -26.14 18.32
C ILE A 678 18.83 -27.10 17.87
N ARG A 679 20.04 -26.59 17.66
CA ARG A 679 21.20 -27.45 17.31
C ARG A 679 21.47 -28.47 18.39
N SER A 680 21.41 -28.08 19.68
CA SER A 680 21.57 -28.99 20.80
C SER A 680 20.46 -30.03 20.87
N TYR A 681 19.22 -29.61 20.59
CA TYR A 681 18.05 -30.50 20.50
C TYR A 681 18.18 -31.48 19.33
N ASP A 682 18.62 -31.03 18.16
CA ASP A 682 18.79 -31.89 16.98
C ASP A 682 19.84 -32.98 17.22
N ASP A 683 20.92 -32.60 17.90
CA ASP A 683 21.95 -33.57 18.28
C ASP A 683 21.40 -34.59 19.30
N LEU A 684 20.62 -34.13 20.28
CA LEU A 684 19.96 -35.02 21.24
C LEU A 684 18.96 -35.96 20.53
N SER A 685 18.17 -35.43 19.63
CA SER A 685 17.19 -36.19 18.85
C SER A 685 17.86 -37.31 18.04
N ARG A 686 19.00 -37.03 17.39
CA ARG A 686 19.77 -38.03 16.67
C ARG A 686 20.28 -39.12 17.59
N LYS A 687 20.77 -38.76 18.77
CA LYS A 687 21.23 -39.74 19.77
C LYS A 687 20.12 -40.66 20.26
N LEU A 688 18.92 -40.07 20.51
CA LEU A 688 17.74 -40.85 20.92
C LEU A 688 17.27 -41.83 19.84
N TRP A 689 17.34 -41.43 18.56
CA TRP A 689 16.99 -42.29 17.43
C TRP A 689 17.89 -43.52 17.29
N HIS A 690 19.16 -43.40 17.71
CA HIS A 690 20.17 -44.42 17.53
C HIS A 690 20.52 -45.17 18.83
N LEU A 691 19.63 -45.07 19.86
CA LEU A 691 19.86 -45.79 21.12
C LEU A 691 19.72 -47.31 20.93
N GLU A 692 20.71 -48.02 21.41
CA GLU A 692 20.72 -49.47 21.45
C GLU A 692 20.42 -49.97 22.88
N GLY A 693 19.83 -51.16 23.00
CA GLY A 693 19.53 -51.77 24.28
C GLY A 693 18.22 -51.36 24.95
N MET A 694 17.37 -50.69 24.19
CA MET A 694 15.99 -50.38 24.61
C MET A 694 15.07 -51.55 24.28
N PRO A 695 14.07 -51.87 25.14
CA PRO A 695 13.12 -52.98 24.86
C PRO A 695 12.20 -52.72 23.69
N LEU A 696 11.92 -51.46 23.39
CA LEU A 696 11.13 -51.00 22.25
C LEU A 696 11.88 -49.88 21.54
N THR A 697 11.74 -49.83 20.23
CA THR A 697 12.42 -48.78 19.42
C THR A 697 11.75 -47.42 19.58
N VAL A 698 12.54 -46.36 19.49
CA VAL A 698 12.08 -44.99 19.41
C VAL A 698 11.59 -44.76 17.97
N THR A 699 10.32 -44.39 17.83
CA THR A 699 9.72 -44.16 16.50
C THR A 699 9.67 -42.70 16.11
N ALA A 700 9.66 -41.79 17.11
CA ALA A 700 9.72 -40.37 16.84
C ALA A 700 10.26 -39.62 18.07
N VAL A 701 11.03 -38.57 17.82
CA VAL A 701 11.46 -37.61 18.86
C VAL A 701 10.97 -36.24 18.41
N GLN A 702 10.12 -35.62 19.20
CA GLN A 702 9.43 -34.39 18.82
C GLN A 702 9.52 -33.35 19.93
N GLY A 703 9.89 -32.12 19.55
CA GLY A 703 9.89 -31.02 20.49
C GLY A 703 8.48 -30.47 20.73
N ALA A 704 8.19 -30.07 21.94
CA ALA A 704 6.88 -29.49 22.33
C ALA A 704 7.02 -28.15 23.07
N HIS A 705 8.17 -27.50 22.93
CA HIS A 705 8.50 -26.27 23.68
C HIS A 705 8.48 -25.05 22.74
N PRO A 706 7.98 -23.88 23.17
CA PRO A 706 7.94 -22.67 22.33
C PRO A 706 9.29 -22.24 21.73
N ALA A 707 10.40 -22.46 22.45
CA ALA A 707 11.74 -22.11 21.95
C ALA A 707 12.15 -22.92 20.72
N LEU A 708 11.61 -24.14 20.55
CA LEU A 708 11.88 -25.01 19.38
C LEU A 708 11.07 -24.60 18.13
N ARG A 709 10.06 -23.73 18.31
CA ARG A 709 9.27 -23.14 17.21
C ARG A 709 9.46 -21.64 17.07
N TYR A 710 10.52 -21.08 17.68
CA TYR A 710 10.91 -19.67 17.63
C TYR A 710 9.89 -18.70 18.27
N THR A 711 8.99 -19.19 19.14
CA THR A 711 7.94 -18.33 19.72
C THR A 711 8.13 -18.05 21.21
N GLU A 712 9.23 -18.48 21.81
CA GLU A 712 9.57 -18.16 23.20
C GLU A 712 9.98 -16.71 23.33
N THR A 713 9.31 -15.95 24.21
CA THR A 713 9.59 -14.52 24.39
C THR A 713 11.03 -14.29 24.82
N PHE A 714 11.49 -15.01 25.84
CA PHE A 714 12.86 -14.99 26.33
C PHE A 714 13.41 -16.43 26.33
N PRO A 715 14.13 -16.82 25.26
CA PRO A 715 14.59 -18.19 25.14
C PRO A 715 15.52 -18.60 26.29
N PRO A 716 15.53 -19.89 26.67
CA PRO A 716 16.43 -20.38 27.71
C PRO A 716 17.90 -20.08 27.37
N VAL A 717 18.63 -19.59 28.36
CA VAL A 717 20.08 -19.33 28.24
C VAL A 717 20.79 -20.52 28.84
N PRO A 718 21.81 -21.07 28.17
CA PRO A 718 22.55 -22.22 28.74
C PRO A 718 23.23 -21.84 30.03
N VAL A 719 23.11 -22.71 31.05
CA VAL A 719 23.80 -22.55 32.32
C VAL A 719 25.29 -22.86 32.10
N LYS A 720 26.14 -21.92 32.43
CA LYS A 720 27.60 -22.12 32.32
C LYS A 720 28.06 -23.25 33.25
N PRO A 721 28.98 -24.11 32.83
CA PRO A 721 29.46 -25.24 33.67
C PRO A 721 29.98 -24.78 35.04
N ASP A 722 30.57 -23.61 35.14
CA ASP A 722 31.14 -23.05 36.36
C ASP A 722 30.10 -22.87 37.48
N TYR A 723 28.82 -22.75 37.13
CA TYR A 723 27.76 -22.66 38.14
C TYR A 723 27.31 -24.00 38.69
N THR A 724 27.67 -25.09 38.02
CA THR A 724 27.16 -26.42 38.34
C THR A 724 28.18 -27.34 39.00
N PHE A 725 29.46 -27.01 38.97
CA PHE A 725 30.52 -27.97 39.32
C PHE A 725 31.51 -27.47 40.36
N HIS A 726 31.18 -26.54 41.21
CA HIS A 726 32.05 -26.04 42.27
C HIS A 726 31.95 -26.85 43.58
N GLY A 727 31.22 -27.92 43.57
CA GLY A 727 31.02 -28.70 44.77
C GLY A 727 31.44 -30.16 44.63
N LYS A 728 31.12 -30.97 45.65
CA LYS A 728 31.26 -32.40 45.65
C LYS A 728 30.34 -33.03 44.60
N ILE A 729 30.57 -34.28 44.25
CA ILE A 729 29.79 -35.00 43.23
C ILE A 729 28.27 -34.88 43.42
N LYS A 730 27.83 -34.81 44.69
CA LYS A 730 26.40 -34.62 45.01
C LYS A 730 25.83 -33.29 44.46
N ASP A 731 26.65 -32.25 44.42
CA ASP A 731 26.23 -30.90 44.01
C ASP A 731 26.22 -30.75 42.49
N ARG A 732 26.96 -31.63 41.77
CA ARG A 732 26.97 -31.67 40.30
C ARG A 732 25.61 -32.01 39.71
N ALA A 733 24.74 -32.58 40.52
CA ALA A 733 23.38 -32.90 40.09
C ALA A 733 22.40 -31.73 40.25
N SER A 734 22.84 -30.61 40.84
CA SER A 734 21.99 -29.42 41.01
C SER A 734 22.00 -28.57 39.77
N PHE A 735 20.83 -28.13 39.34
CA PHE A 735 20.65 -27.14 38.29
C PHE A 735 20.71 -25.69 38.75
N LEU A 736 20.65 -25.50 40.04
CA LEU A 736 20.73 -24.16 40.60
C LEU A 736 22.22 -23.77 40.69
N PRO A 737 22.60 -22.58 40.27
CA PRO A 737 23.95 -22.11 40.45
C PRO A 737 24.31 -22.09 41.96
N MET A 738 25.41 -22.70 42.32
CA MET A 738 25.93 -22.65 43.69
C MET A 738 26.75 -21.37 43.90
N ALA A 739 26.16 -20.23 43.56
CA ALA A 739 26.82 -18.94 43.63
C ALA A 739 26.33 -18.12 44.82
N GLU A 740 27.21 -17.33 45.36
CA GLU A 740 26.88 -16.33 46.40
C GLU A 740 25.94 -15.26 45.88
N LYS A 741 25.74 -15.15 44.57
CA LYS A 741 24.83 -14.24 43.94
C LYS A 741 23.39 -14.79 43.92
N PRO A 742 22.39 -13.95 43.93
CA PRO A 742 21.00 -14.41 43.81
C PRO A 742 20.84 -15.32 42.60
N CYS A 743 20.36 -16.53 42.85
CA CYS A 743 20.10 -17.48 41.77
C CYS A 743 19.07 -16.91 40.84
N PRO A 744 19.27 -17.06 39.53
CA PRO A 744 18.15 -16.89 38.62
C PRO A 744 17.08 -17.91 38.96
N ALA A 745 15.85 -17.66 38.61
CA ALA A 745 14.81 -18.66 38.67
C ALA A 745 15.31 -19.96 38.01
N PHE A 746 14.86 -21.09 38.41
CA PHE A 746 15.31 -22.36 37.89
C PHE A 746 15.31 -22.40 36.36
N VAL A 747 16.18 -23.18 35.77
CA VAL A 747 16.25 -23.38 34.31
C VAL A 747 14.97 -24.13 33.89
N ALA A 748 14.14 -23.47 33.10
CA ALA A 748 12.93 -24.06 32.57
C ALA A 748 13.26 -25.22 31.63
N PRO A 749 12.73 -26.44 31.87
CA PRO A 749 13.07 -27.60 31.05
C PRO A 749 12.38 -27.51 29.67
N ILE A 750 13.12 -27.90 28.63
CA ILE A 750 12.66 -27.93 27.25
C ILE A 750 11.93 -29.26 27.03
N LYS A 751 10.63 -29.23 26.83
CA LYS A 751 9.76 -30.40 26.70
C LYS A 751 10.02 -31.12 25.38
N VAL A 752 10.30 -32.41 25.45
CA VAL A 752 10.53 -33.30 24.30
C VAL A 752 9.70 -34.57 24.46
N ILE A 753 9.00 -34.98 23.43
CA ILE A 753 8.17 -36.17 23.42
C ILE A 753 8.90 -37.28 22.65
N CYS A 754 9.09 -38.43 23.31
CA CYS A 754 9.70 -39.62 22.73
C CYS A 754 8.59 -40.66 22.48
N GLN A 755 8.23 -40.85 21.26
CA GLN A 755 7.22 -41.87 20.86
C GLN A 755 7.92 -43.24 20.79
N MET A 756 7.37 -44.19 21.52
CA MET A 756 7.85 -45.57 21.49
C MET A 756 7.02 -46.38 20.51
N GLU A 757 7.64 -47.42 19.99
CA GLU A 757 7.03 -48.38 19.09
C GLU A 757 5.72 -48.98 19.66
N GLY A 758 4.71 -49.05 18.82
CA GLY A 758 3.42 -49.70 19.11
C GLY A 758 3.52 -51.19 19.07
N SER A 759 3.70 -51.81 20.19
CA SER A 759 3.86 -53.26 20.37
C SER A 759 2.62 -53.85 21.08
N GLY A 760 2.33 -55.12 20.83
CA GLY A 760 1.28 -55.83 21.54
C GLY A 760 1.61 -56.07 23.03
N GLN A 761 2.84 -55.77 23.43
CA GLN A 761 3.27 -55.85 24.82
C GLN A 761 2.79 -54.72 25.71
N TRP A 762 2.26 -53.59 25.11
CA TRP A 762 1.68 -52.51 25.88
C TRP A 762 0.37 -52.97 26.56
N PRO A 763 0.23 -52.80 27.87
CA PRO A 763 -1.00 -53.17 28.58
C PRO A 763 -2.18 -52.24 28.19
N ARG A 764 -3.37 -52.65 28.51
CA ARG A 764 -4.63 -51.87 28.32
C ARG A 764 -5.06 -51.13 29.59
N ASN A 765 -4.34 -51.34 30.67
CA ASN A 765 -4.64 -50.69 31.94
C ASN A 765 -3.78 -49.46 32.11
N LYS A 766 -4.38 -48.36 32.51
CA LYS A 766 -3.76 -47.03 32.69
C LYS A 766 -2.57 -47.10 33.64
N GLU A 767 -2.76 -47.75 34.82
CA GLU A 767 -1.73 -47.84 35.85
C GLU A 767 -0.52 -48.67 35.35
N ALA A 768 -0.80 -49.75 34.64
CA ALA A 768 0.24 -50.59 34.05
C ALA A 768 1.03 -49.87 32.97
N ILE A 769 0.36 -49.03 32.11
CA ILE A 769 1.03 -48.15 31.13
C ILE A 769 1.99 -47.19 31.85
N GLN A 770 1.53 -46.56 32.93
CA GLN A 770 2.35 -45.62 33.71
C GLN A 770 3.60 -46.31 34.32
N CYS A 771 3.44 -47.54 34.86
CA CYS A 771 4.57 -48.32 35.39
C CYS A 771 5.61 -48.65 34.31
N ILE A 772 5.12 -49.04 33.11
CA ILE A 772 6.01 -49.35 31.97
C ILE A 772 6.71 -48.07 31.51
N LYS A 773 6.00 -46.94 31.41
CA LYS A 773 6.61 -45.67 31.05
C LYS A 773 7.69 -45.28 32.08
N ALA A 774 7.43 -45.47 33.38
CA ALA A 774 8.42 -45.19 34.43
C ALA A 774 9.67 -46.08 34.26
N ALA A 775 9.49 -47.38 33.97
CA ALA A 775 10.61 -48.27 33.67
C ALA A 775 11.42 -47.79 32.46
N PHE A 776 10.74 -47.39 31.36
CA PHE A 776 11.42 -46.81 30.19
C PHE A 776 12.19 -45.56 30.55
N GLN A 777 11.68 -44.65 31.38
CA GLN A 777 12.39 -43.47 31.84
C GLN A 777 13.69 -43.80 32.52
N MET A 778 13.66 -44.79 33.40
CA MET A 778 14.89 -45.26 34.11
C MET A 778 15.89 -45.85 33.13
N GLN A 779 15.45 -46.72 32.24
CA GLN A 779 16.31 -47.37 31.27
C GLN A 779 16.93 -46.38 30.28
N LEU A 780 16.11 -45.42 29.77
CA LEU A 780 16.59 -44.35 28.91
C LEU A 780 17.70 -43.51 29.58
N ALA A 781 17.52 -43.17 30.84
CA ALA A 781 18.55 -42.46 31.63
C ALA A 781 19.85 -43.23 31.73
N GLU A 782 19.75 -44.54 32.00
CA GLU A 782 20.91 -45.43 32.08
C GLU A 782 21.65 -45.56 30.75
N VAL A 783 20.94 -45.87 29.68
CA VAL A 783 21.48 -46.08 28.32
C VAL A 783 22.13 -44.79 27.81
N LEU A 784 21.47 -43.63 27.97
CA LEU A 784 22.03 -42.34 27.57
C LEU A 784 23.30 -41.99 28.32
N ASN A 785 23.35 -42.30 29.60
CA ASN A 785 24.58 -42.11 30.38
C ASN A 785 25.71 -43.03 29.89
N GLN A 786 25.41 -44.33 29.66
CA GLN A 786 26.39 -45.32 29.20
C GLN A 786 26.92 -44.98 27.80
N GLN A 787 26.04 -44.70 26.83
CA GLN A 787 26.44 -44.57 25.44
C GLN A 787 26.92 -43.15 25.09
N HIS A 788 26.37 -42.12 25.74
CA HIS A 788 26.61 -40.75 25.34
C HIS A 788 27.16 -39.86 26.48
N HIS A 789 27.34 -40.44 27.68
CA HIS A 789 27.86 -39.71 28.85
C HIS A 789 27.03 -38.50 29.25
N LEU A 790 25.71 -38.56 28.99
CA LEU A 790 24.76 -37.48 29.35
C LEU A 790 24.27 -37.67 30.79
N LEU A 791 24.24 -36.58 31.54
CA LEU A 791 23.69 -36.62 32.91
C LEU A 791 22.16 -36.62 32.78
N CYS A 792 21.54 -37.69 33.27
CA CYS A 792 20.10 -37.88 33.22
C CYS A 792 19.50 -38.05 34.60
N ARG A 793 18.32 -37.49 34.85
CA ARG A 793 17.55 -37.61 36.09
C ARG A 793 16.16 -38.15 35.78
N PRO A 794 15.97 -39.47 35.91
CA PRO A 794 14.66 -40.06 35.66
C PRO A 794 13.69 -39.85 36.81
N THR A 795 12.41 -39.64 36.44
CA THR A 795 11.27 -39.67 37.37
C THR A 795 10.26 -40.68 36.85
N ALA A 796 9.12 -40.86 37.54
CA ALA A 796 8.07 -41.74 37.06
C ALA A 796 7.43 -41.27 35.75
N THR A 797 7.47 -39.98 35.46
CA THR A 797 6.72 -39.40 34.31
C THR A 797 7.62 -38.77 33.23
N TYR A 798 8.85 -38.43 33.54
CA TYR A 798 9.83 -37.83 32.61
C TYR A 798 11.27 -38.10 33.03
N THR A 799 12.18 -37.86 32.09
CA THR A 799 13.63 -37.87 32.35
C THR A 799 14.20 -36.51 31.97
N ASP A 800 14.83 -35.81 32.92
CA ASP A 800 15.56 -34.56 32.66
C ASP A 800 16.98 -34.89 32.20
N ILE A 801 17.28 -34.48 30.94
CA ILE A 801 18.58 -34.71 30.30
C ILE A 801 19.36 -33.41 30.25
N HIS A 802 20.52 -33.35 30.82
CA HIS A 802 21.40 -32.19 30.86
C HIS A 802 22.35 -32.25 29.68
N LYS A 803 22.25 -31.26 28.80
CA LYS A 803 23.10 -31.23 27.61
C LYS A 803 23.39 -29.78 27.21
N ASP A 804 24.65 -29.45 27.00
CA ASP A 804 25.11 -28.13 26.53
C ASP A 804 24.61 -26.94 27.39
N GLY A 805 24.37 -27.19 28.69
CA GLY A 805 23.86 -26.18 29.62
C GLY A 805 22.35 -26.06 29.63
N TYR A 806 21.64 -26.83 28.82
CA TYR A 806 20.17 -26.89 28.76
C TYR A 806 19.66 -28.13 29.49
N VAL A 807 18.36 -28.09 29.83
CA VAL A 807 17.64 -29.23 30.39
C VAL A 807 16.55 -29.64 29.39
N PHE A 808 16.65 -30.86 28.88
CA PHE A 808 15.61 -31.43 27.99
C PHE A 808 14.78 -32.40 28.83
N ARG A 809 13.50 -32.10 29.01
CA ARG A 809 12.54 -32.92 29.72
C ARG A 809 11.88 -33.90 28.78
N LEU A 810 12.36 -35.10 28.74
CA LEU A 810 11.91 -36.16 27.85
C LEU A 810 10.71 -36.91 28.48
N GLN A 811 9.59 -36.93 27.79
CA GLN A 811 8.40 -37.72 28.14
C GLN A 811 8.26 -38.86 27.16
N VAL A 812 8.11 -40.08 27.68
CA VAL A 812 7.79 -41.25 26.88
C VAL A 812 6.30 -41.24 26.58
N ALA A 813 5.93 -41.40 25.28
CA ALA A 813 4.56 -41.41 24.81
C ALA A 813 4.23 -42.71 24.07
N TYR A 814 3.01 -43.13 24.24
CA TYR A 814 2.44 -44.30 23.55
C TYR A 814 1.14 -43.86 22.83
N HIS A 815 1.10 -44.06 21.55
CA HIS A 815 0.09 -43.46 20.67
C HIS A 815 -1.36 -43.85 20.98
N ARG A 816 -1.60 -45.04 21.60
CA ARG A 816 -2.95 -45.51 21.96
C ARG A 816 -3.38 -45.09 23.37
N GLU A 817 -2.50 -44.49 24.15
CA GLU A 817 -2.82 -44.12 25.53
C GLU A 817 -4.02 -43.20 25.65
N SER A 818 -4.12 -42.20 24.73
CA SER A 818 -5.24 -41.27 24.73
C SER A 818 -6.58 -41.97 24.45
N GLN A 819 -6.58 -42.97 23.54
CA GLN A 819 -7.76 -43.75 23.23
C GLN A 819 -8.22 -44.57 24.45
N ILE A 820 -7.27 -45.19 25.18
CA ILE A 820 -7.53 -45.95 26.40
C ILE A 820 -8.17 -45.06 27.48
N LEU A 821 -7.69 -43.82 27.62
CA LEU A 821 -8.24 -42.83 28.55
C LEU A 821 -9.66 -42.37 28.19
N LYS A 822 -10.08 -42.52 26.94
CA LYS A 822 -11.45 -42.19 26.45
C LYS A 822 -12.41 -43.35 26.67
N GLU A 823 -11.93 -44.58 26.93
CA GLU A 823 -12.73 -45.77 27.11
C GLU A 823 -13.46 -45.75 28.46
N LEU A 824 -14.81 -45.70 28.39
CA LEU A 824 -15.68 -45.81 29.54
C LEU A 824 -16.52 -47.07 29.41
N VAL A 825 -16.53 -47.89 30.44
CA VAL A 825 -17.38 -49.08 30.49
C VAL A 825 -18.72 -48.64 31.15
N THR A 826 -19.82 -48.75 30.39
CA THR A 826 -21.14 -48.43 30.94
C THR A 826 -21.56 -49.50 31.95
N PRO A 827 -22.55 -49.21 32.82
CA PRO A 827 -23.03 -50.24 33.77
C PRO A 827 -23.56 -51.52 33.09
N GLU A 828 -23.91 -51.40 31.80
CA GLU A 828 -24.36 -52.53 30.99
C GLU A 828 -23.21 -53.31 30.35
N GLY A 829 -21.95 -52.95 30.67
CA GLY A 829 -20.76 -53.62 30.12
C GLY A 829 -20.37 -53.19 28.70
N MET A 830 -20.98 -52.12 28.13
CA MET A 830 -20.65 -51.65 26.78
C MET A 830 -19.52 -50.61 26.88
N LEU A 831 -18.63 -50.65 25.88
CA LEU A 831 -17.56 -49.67 25.73
C LEU A 831 -18.12 -48.40 25.01
N LYS A 832 -17.97 -47.29 25.68
CA LYS A 832 -18.31 -45.97 25.11
C LYS A 832 -17.03 -45.12 25.08
N TYR A 833 -16.83 -44.35 23.99
CA TYR A 833 -15.69 -43.44 23.88
C TYR A 833 -16.17 -42.02 24.22
N GLN A 834 -15.55 -41.42 25.20
CA GLN A 834 -15.86 -40.04 25.63
C GLN A 834 -14.59 -39.33 26.03
N ASP A 835 -14.44 -38.11 25.56
CA ASP A 835 -13.30 -37.28 25.93
C ASP A 835 -13.30 -36.97 27.43
N THR A 836 -12.17 -37.25 28.05
CA THR A 836 -11.92 -36.89 29.45
C THR A 836 -10.91 -35.74 29.51
N PRO A 837 -10.89 -34.94 30.57
CA PRO A 837 -9.86 -33.89 30.72
C PRO A 837 -8.42 -34.47 30.62
N GLU A 838 -8.20 -35.69 31.14
CA GLU A 838 -6.91 -36.35 31.06
C GLU A 838 -6.54 -36.74 29.63
N SER A 839 -7.52 -37.28 28.86
CA SER A 839 -7.25 -37.67 27.47
C SER A 839 -6.94 -36.42 26.62
N GLN A 840 -7.71 -35.36 26.83
CA GLN A 840 -7.50 -34.06 26.14
C GLN A 840 -6.14 -33.46 26.45
N GLN A 841 -5.73 -33.46 27.72
CA GLN A 841 -4.43 -32.95 28.16
C GLN A 841 -3.30 -33.79 27.55
N LEU A 842 -3.44 -35.11 27.55
CA LEU A 842 -2.44 -36.02 26.98
C LEU A 842 -2.32 -35.79 25.45
N GLU A 843 -3.44 -35.67 24.76
CA GLU A 843 -3.45 -35.35 23.29
C GLU A 843 -2.81 -34.00 23.01
N LEU A 844 -3.12 -33.00 23.81
CA LEU A 844 -2.50 -31.69 23.69
C LEU A 844 -0.96 -31.83 23.81
N GLU A 845 -0.47 -32.50 24.84
CA GLU A 845 0.97 -32.60 25.14
C GLU A 845 1.75 -33.49 24.17
N THR A 846 1.16 -34.64 23.76
CA THR A 846 1.90 -35.65 22.98
C THR A 846 1.63 -35.59 21.49
N PHE A 847 0.59 -34.86 21.03
CA PHE A 847 0.23 -34.79 19.62
C PHE A 847 0.13 -33.32 19.13
N HIS A 848 -0.74 -32.50 19.74
CA HIS A 848 -1.01 -31.17 19.22
C HIS A 848 0.17 -30.21 19.36
N LEU A 849 0.83 -30.16 20.52
CA LEU A 849 2.00 -29.29 20.74
C LEU A 849 3.21 -29.68 19.89
N PRO A 850 3.58 -30.97 19.78
CA PRO A 850 4.63 -31.38 18.84
C PRO A 850 4.30 -31.02 17.37
N PHE A 851 3.06 -31.23 16.94
CA PHE A 851 2.59 -30.88 15.60
C PHE A 851 2.69 -29.37 15.37
N LEU A 852 2.18 -28.58 16.30
CA LEU A 852 2.27 -27.12 16.26
C LEU A 852 3.73 -26.66 16.20
N THR A 853 4.60 -27.26 17.03
CA THR A 853 6.03 -26.91 17.08
C THR A 853 6.70 -27.16 15.73
N SER A 854 6.46 -28.32 15.13
CA SER A 854 6.99 -28.66 13.81
C SER A 854 6.48 -27.69 12.72
N SER A 855 5.17 -27.43 12.69
CA SER A 855 4.56 -26.54 11.70
C SER A 855 5.06 -25.10 11.82
N LEU A 856 5.16 -24.56 13.04
CA LEU A 856 5.64 -23.19 13.25
C LEU A 856 7.14 -23.05 13.02
N HIS A 857 7.92 -24.09 13.29
CA HIS A 857 9.33 -24.13 12.94
C HIS A 857 9.49 -23.98 11.41
N GLY A 858 8.69 -24.71 10.62
CA GLY A 858 8.66 -24.60 9.15
C GLY A 858 8.23 -23.21 8.70
N LEU A 859 7.19 -22.66 9.31
CA LEU A 859 6.69 -21.31 9.01
C LEU A 859 7.77 -20.23 9.23
N HIS A 860 8.54 -20.36 10.31
CA HIS A 860 9.63 -19.40 10.59
C HIS A 860 10.73 -19.44 9.51
N GLN A 861 11.01 -20.62 8.95
CA GLN A 861 11.98 -20.73 7.85
C GLN A 861 11.49 -19.97 6.61
N GLN A 862 10.18 -19.96 6.39
CA GLN A 862 9.55 -19.25 5.27
C GLN A 862 9.40 -17.74 5.54
N TYR A 863 9.08 -17.37 6.78
CA TYR A 863 8.81 -15.98 7.18
C TYR A 863 9.67 -15.59 8.40
N PRO A 864 10.91 -15.10 8.19
CA PRO A 864 11.82 -14.79 9.31
C PRO A 864 11.30 -13.72 10.29
N ALA A 865 10.35 -12.88 9.90
CA ALA A 865 9.74 -11.89 10.79
C ALA A 865 8.73 -12.51 11.78
N PHE A 866 8.32 -13.78 11.56
CA PHE A 866 7.31 -14.46 12.39
C PHE A 866 7.74 -14.51 13.87
N SER A 867 8.97 -14.96 14.13
CA SER A 867 9.50 -15.07 15.50
C SER A 867 9.34 -13.76 16.27
N GLY A 868 9.88 -12.68 15.73
CA GLY A 868 9.83 -11.37 16.38
C GLY A 868 8.41 -10.85 16.57
N SER A 869 7.54 -11.04 15.57
CA SER A 869 6.13 -10.61 15.63
C SER A 869 5.39 -11.33 16.75
N CYS A 870 5.53 -12.64 16.82
CA CYS A 870 4.88 -13.49 17.82
C CYS A 870 5.37 -13.16 19.24
N ARG A 871 6.69 -13.02 19.40
CA ARG A 871 7.32 -12.74 20.69
C ARG A 871 6.95 -11.36 21.22
N LEU A 872 6.86 -10.34 20.34
CA LEU A 872 6.34 -9.02 20.70
C LEU A 872 4.88 -9.09 21.14
N ALA A 873 4.05 -9.88 20.44
CA ALA A 873 2.65 -10.11 20.80
C ALA A 873 2.54 -10.74 22.19
N LYS A 874 3.29 -11.83 22.46
CA LYS A 874 3.32 -12.48 23.78
C LYS A 874 3.81 -11.52 24.88
N ARG A 875 4.88 -10.77 24.60
CA ARG A 875 5.42 -9.78 25.55
C ARG A 875 4.35 -8.74 25.91
N TRP A 876 3.58 -8.27 24.90
CA TRP A 876 2.51 -7.30 25.12
C TRP A 876 1.36 -7.92 25.94
N ILE A 877 0.90 -9.13 25.58
CA ILE A 877 -0.17 -9.85 26.30
C ILE A 877 0.22 -10.02 27.79
N ASN A 878 1.47 -10.44 28.05
CA ASN A 878 1.97 -10.61 29.40
C ASN A 878 2.03 -9.28 30.16
N ALA A 879 2.47 -8.21 29.48
CA ALA A 879 2.54 -6.87 30.09
C ALA A 879 1.16 -6.28 30.41
N GLN A 880 0.11 -6.71 29.69
CA GLN A 880 -1.26 -6.31 29.95
C GLN A 880 -1.99 -7.25 30.91
N LEU A 881 -1.31 -8.28 31.44
CA LEU A 881 -1.84 -9.29 32.36
C LEU A 881 -3.03 -10.08 31.76
N LEU A 882 -2.94 -10.38 30.46
CA LEU A 882 -3.97 -11.12 29.71
C LEU A 882 -3.64 -12.59 29.48
N SER A 883 -2.56 -13.09 30.06
CA SER A 883 -2.04 -14.46 29.83
C SER A 883 -3.04 -15.55 30.25
N ASP A 884 -3.84 -15.30 31.26
CA ASP A 884 -4.86 -16.26 31.74
C ASP A 884 -6.04 -16.38 30.75
N SER A 885 -6.24 -15.38 29.91
CA SER A 885 -7.36 -15.33 28.95
C SER A 885 -6.93 -15.75 27.53
N LEU A 886 -5.67 -15.46 27.19
CA LEU A 886 -5.09 -15.81 25.88
C LEU A 886 -3.86 -16.69 26.11
N THR A 887 -4.01 -17.99 25.86
CA THR A 887 -2.90 -18.94 26.00
C THR A 887 -1.79 -18.63 24.98
N GLU A 888 -0.59 -19.09 25.24
CA GLU A 888 0.56 -18.88 24.36
C GLU A 888 0.29 -19.44 22.95
N GLU A 889 -0.34 -20.62 22.89
CA GLU A 889 -0.69 -21.26 21.61
C GLU A 889 -1.73 -20.45 20.83
N ALA A 890 -2.69 -19.84 21.52
CA ALA A 890 -3.67 -18.95 20.89
C ALA A 890 -2.96 -17.72 20.27
N VAL A 891 -2.01 -17.11 21.00
CA VAL A 891 -1.22 -15.99 20.49
C VAL A 891 -0.35 -16.43 19.30
N ASP A 892 0.26 -17.63 19.39
CA ASP A 892 1.03 -18.20 18.27
C ASP A 892 0.14 -18.31 17.01
N LEU A 893 -1.07 -18.87 17.13
CA LEU A 893 -1.99 -19.05 16.00
C LEU A 893 -2.52 -17.71 15.45
N LEU A 894 -2.80 -16.74 16.32
CA LEU A 894 -3.19 -15.39 15.88
C LEU A 894 -2.06 -14.72 15.08
N ALA A 895 -0.83 -14.91 15.53
CA ALA A 895 0.32 -14.39 14.78
C ALA A 895 0.46 -15.10 13.42
N VAL A 896 0.31 -16.43 13.39
CA VAL A 896 0.35 -17.23 12.14
C VAL A 896 -0.65 -16.72 11.11
N PHE A 897 -1.86 -16.37 11.54
CA PHE A 897 -2.92 -15.84 10.66
C PHE A 897 -2.43 -14.67 9.82
N LEU A 898 -1.61 -13.78 10.40
CA LEU A 898 -1.09 -12.58 9.72
C LEU A 898 -0.14 -12.91 8.57
N PHE A 899 0.46 -14.10 8.59
CA PHE A 899 1.39 -14.54 7.55
C PHE A 899 0.72 -15.42 6.49
N LEU A 900 -0.23 -16.26 6.92
CA LEU A 900 -0.94 -17.15 6.00
C LEU A 900 -2.12 -16.46 5.30
N SER A 901 -2.70 -15.43 5.91
CA SER A 901 -3.84 -14.67 5.35
C SER A 901 -3.58 -13.17 5.50
N PRO A 902 -2.52 -12.65 4.86
CA PRO A 902 -2.07 -11.26 5.08
C PRO A 902 -2.94 -10.19 4.42
N ALA A 903 -3.81 -10.54 3.46
CA ALA A 903 -4.62 -9.57 2.72
C ALA A 903 -5.34 -8.58 3.65
N PRO A 904 -5.42 -7.27 3.30
CA PRO A 904 -5.03 -6.62 2.04
C PRO A 904 -3.57 -6.20 1.94
N PHE A 905 -2.74 -6.66 2.86
CA PHE A 905 -1.30 -6.40 2.89
C PHE A 905 -0.54 -7.58 2.28
N THR A 906 0.77 -7.44 2.12
CA THR A 906 1.68 -8.57 1.92
C THR A 906 2.06 -9.18 3.28
N ALA A 907 2.60 -10.40 3.31
CA ALA A 907 3.09 -10.99 4.56
C ALA A 907 4.14 -10.05 5.21
N PRO A 908 4.10 -9.85 6.54
CA PRO A 908 5.03 -8.91 7.18
C PRO A 908 6.48 -9.36 7.02
N SER A 909 7.38 -8.45 6.63
CA SER A 909 8.82 -8.70 6.58
C SER A 909 9.56 -8.04 7.76
N SER A 910 8.82 -7.38 8.65
CA SER A 910 9.35 -6.74 9.86
C SER A 910 8.54 -7.19 11.08
N PRO A 911 9.21 -7.60 12.18
CA PRO A 911 8.51 -7.94 13.43
C PRO A 911 7.59 -6.84 13.95
N GLN A 912 8.00 -5.59 13.81
CA GLN A 912 7.21 -4.44 14.26
C GLN A 912 5.88 -4.35 13.51
N VAL A 913 5.90 -4.51 12.19
CA VAL A 913 4.69 -4.46 11.36
C VAL A 913 3.79 -5.65 11.68
N GLY A 914 4.35 -6.84 11.86
CA GLY A 914 3.60 -8.02 12.30
C GLY A 914 2.86 -7.76 13.60
N PHE A 915 3.56 -7.18 14.59
CA PHE A 915 2.94 -6.83 15.88
C PHE A 915 1.84 -5.78 15.74
N LEU A 916 2.07 -4.72 14.93
CA LEU A 916 1.03 -3.69 14.70
C LEU A 916 -0.21 -4.28 14.04
N ARG A 917 -0.04 -5.23 13.13
CA ARG A 917 -1.17 -5.93 12.51
C ARG A 917 -1.86 -6.89 13.48
N PHE A 918 -1.12 -7.50 14.40
CA PHE A 918 -1.67 -8.30 15.49
C PHE A 918 -2.63 -7.46 16.34
N LEU A 919 -2.20 -6.27 16.76
CA LEU A 919 -3.05 -5.35 17.53
C LEU A 919 -4.28 -4.91 16.73
N HIS A 920 -4.10 -4.68 15.43
CA HIS A 920 -5.21 -4.31 14.55
C HIS A 920 -6.23 -5.46 14.42
N LEU A 921 -5.74 -6.69 14.25
CA LEU A 921 -6.59 -7.90 14.20
C LEU A 921 -7.44 -8.02 15.48
N LEU A 922 -6.81 -7.90 16.65
CA LEU A 922 -7.53 -7.96 17.92
C LEU A 922 -8.62 -6.88 18.03
N ALA A 923 -8.34 -5.67 17.52
CA ALA A 923 -9.22 -4.52 17.63
C ALA A 923 -10.39 -4.53 16.65
N THR A 924 -10.24 -5.16 15.48
CA THR A 924 -11.20 -4.99 14.37
C THR A 924 -11.94 -6.25 13.96
N PHE A 925 -11.41 -7.44 14.28
CA PHE A 925 -12.05 -8.70 13.91
C PHE A 925 -13.36 -8.87 14.67
N ASP A 926 -14.39 -9.44 14.03
CA ASP A 926 -15.69 -9.68 14.65
C ASP A 926 -15.68 -11.00 15.43
N TRP A 927 -15.06 -10.94 16.63
CA TRP A 927 -14.91 -12.11 17.53
C TRP A 927 -16.24 -12.72 17.99
N LYS A 928 -17.32 -11.95 17.87
CA LYS A 928 -18.64 -12.40 18.34
C LYS A 928 -19.34 -13.30 17.32
N ASN A 929 -19.22 -12.97 16.04
CA ASN A 929 -20.05 -13.57 15.02
C ASN A 929 -19.25 -14.38 13.99
N SER A 930 -17.92 -14.25 13.96
CA SER A 930 -17.08 -14.87 12.93
C SER A 930 -15.99 -15.75 13.56
N PRO A 931 -15.85 -17.02 13.14
CA PRO A 931 -14.70 -17.83 13.57
C PRO A 931 -13.44 -17.41 12.81
N LEU A 932 -12.31 -17.33 13.52
CA LEU A 932 -11.00 -17.15 12.90
C LEU A 932 -10.42 -18.54 12.61
N LEU A 933 -10.21 -18.85 11.34
CA LEU A 933 -9.68 -20.14 10.91
C LEU A 933 -8.22 -20.00 10.46
N VAL A 934 -7.36 -20.83 11.05
CA VAL A 934 -5.93 -20.89 10.71
C VAL A 934 -5.63 -22.26 10.10
N ASN A 935 -5.36 -22.29 8.80
CA ASN A 935 -5.10 -23.55 8.08
C ASN A 935 -3.59 -23.71 7.88
N LEU A 936 -2.91 -24.22 8.91
CA LEU A 936 -1.45 -24.31 8.97
C LEU A 936 -0.83 -25.11 7.81
N ASN A 937 -1.39 -26.27 7.51
CA ASN A 937 -0.81 -27.22 6.56
C ASN A 937 -1.70 -27.46 5.33
N GLY A 938 -2.73 -26.67 5.12
CA GLY A 938 -3.64 -26.87 4.00
C GLY A 938 -4.64 -28.03 4.19
N ASP A 939 -4.73 -28.60 5.38
CA ASP A 939 -5.54 -29.79 5.68
C ASP A 939 -7.05 -29.49 5.65
N LEU A 940 -7.45 -28.27 5.95
CA LEU A 940 -8.86 -27.87 5.94
C LEU A 940 -9.36 -27.71 4.50
N LYS A 941 -10.22 -28.62 4.04
CA LYS A 941 -10.81 -28.55 2.71
C LYS A 941 -11.96 -27.52 2.67
N GLY A 942 -12.27 -27.06 1.47
CA GLY A 942 -13.25 -25.99 1.27
C GLY A 942 -14.63 -26.25 1.87
N GLU A 943 -15.04 -27.49 1.94
CA GLU A 943 -16.32 -27.89 2.54
C GLU A 943 -16.33 -27.73 4.06
N GLN A 944 -15.22 -28.05 4.71
CA GLN A 944 -15.06 -27.94 6.16
C GLN A 944 -14.99 -26.48 6.64
N ARG A 945 -14.72 -25.54 5.71
CA ARG A 945 -14.67 -24.11 6.01
C ARG A 945 -16.06 -23.43 5.98
N ARG A 946 -17.04 -24.07 5.36
CA ARG A 946 -18.40 -23.53 5.20
C ARG A 946 -19.39 -24.03 6.28
N GLY A 947 -19.01 -25.02 7.06
CA GLY A 947 -19.76 -25.50 8.23
C GLY A 947 -19.45 -24.65 9.46
#